data_6bed445b438a5ed178022990ccd4a8a6
#
_entry.id   6bed445b438a5ed178022990ccd4a8a6
#
_cell.length_a   1.000
_cell.length_b   1.000
_cell.length_c   1.000
_cell.angle_alpha   90.00
_cell.angle_beta   90.00
_cell.angle_gamma   90.00
#
_symmetry.space_group_name_H-M   'P 1'
#
loop_
_entity.id
_entity.type
_entity.pdbx_description
1 polymer ?
#
loop_
_entity_poly.entity_id
_entity_poly.type
_entity_poly.pdbx_seq_one_letter_code
_entity_poly.pdbx_strand_id
1 'polypeptide(L)'
;MVLRVLSRSCKLTTALAFGTVGATLYAAEAAPTHPAHSVKHAAPLGSAPVRHRNAGHATSRTATDAETIKVTTRKLPTRFNTEQHVGSSTTMISAETLQQRAVITTTDIQKLAPNLQIETQYGSSALNFHLRGVGFNDLTMNNTPSVMPYIDGVAYPISSMTSGPLFDIDSIGVDPGPSGFTHGQTTTGGEVRITTKAPEKQFHAGIAEDFASYNRSKTDAFVTGSITHNLQYRLAAELLEGGGYYTNRDTGQSLGDQHTGAIRGKLAWQPDEQTDVNLTGYWSLNRSEAPGFRINNNLSAFAGHYGRDLGYYQTGWDIKPAFAKLIGYHDTKPQFNDLNWGFHLAMAHRFRFGQLDISSAYDAVQLHEYQDQDGMPYATADDYRTQVANSFTQEVSFHNLKDSTSRFSWDAGLYYNRIMQKQNNYYDFSDYALRGYMSETRFSSPQETFNQYVTLGYKVLKNLRFVGSISHESDSRQLVDLTTIHFGHNDLNFGTHGALANQFTGKVGIEYQATPTSLFYADIRKGMKPGGFTANNTVVAQQAQPIKPETILAYEIGTKNDFFAHRLRLNAAAFYYDYRDQQVLGNIVVPSYGSVGSYVSVPRSTIWGVEGSMEAHPTRDLTLTQVVGYQRGVYDQFHSINAAQVNAYYAKTGIWQAFYSNYHGVDSGIPKISMNGSAVYTIHVLPHYHVLFDVDYSYRGAEGLIPGNPPYRTVPAYFLLNSFLTFEPNSRKWSATVYATNLADRKYDLTRSQATNVQTAISGPPRFIGGRLNYNF
;
A
#
# COMPACT_ATOMS: atom_id res chain seq x y z
N MET A 1 32.05 28.22 1.43
CA MET A 1 31.06 27.69 2.34
C MET A 1 30.56 26.30 1.90
N VAL A 2 30.85 25.88 0.69
CA VAL A 2 30.43 24.56 0.13
C VAL A 2 31.40 23.41 0.47
N LEU A 3 32.63 23.71 0.93
CA LEU A 3 33.68 22.70 1.23
C LEU A 3 33.72 22.21 2.71
N ARG A 4 32.83 22.67 3.59
CA ARG A 4 32.76 22.20 4.99
C ARG A 4 31.63 21.24 5.30
N VAL A 5 30.73 20.97 4.37
CA VAL A 5 29.62 20.02 4.52
C VAL A 5 30.01 18.58 4.16
N LEU A 6 31.06 18.42 3.32
CA LEU A 6 31.53 17.10 2.89
C LEU A 6 32.44 16.36 3.91
N SER A 7 32.80 16.99 5.03
CA SER A 7 33.73 16.37 6.00
C SER A 7 33.05 15.70 7.22
N ARG A 8 31.74 15.72 7.34
CA ARG A 8 31.02 15.03 8.43
C ARG A 8 30.25 13.77 8.02
N SER A 9 30.14 13.49 6.73
CA SER A 9 29.45 12.28 6.21
C SER A 9 30.37 11.08 6.00
N CYS A 10 31.62 11.13 6.39
CA CYS A 10 32.60 10.06 6.16
C CYS A 10 32.98 9.36 7.46
N LYS A 11 32.00 8.80 8.18
CA LYS A 11 32.19 7.78 9.22
C LYS A 11 31.19 6.65 9.13
N LEU A 12 30.91 6.19 7.93
CA LEU A 12 30.28 4.90 7.70
C LEU A 12 31.14 4.12 6.71
N THR A 13 32.34 3.76 7.16
CA THR A 13 33.19 2.81 6.44
C THR A 13 33.33 1.57 7.31
N THR A 14 33.14 0.43 6.68
CA THR A 14 33.51 -0.93 7.10
C THR A 14 32.43 -1.70 7.88
N ALA A 15 31.67 -2.47 7.11
CA ALA A 15 31.51 -3.91 7.32
C ALA A 15 30.68 -4.54 6.17
N LEU A 16 31.25 -4.59 4.97
CA LEU A 16 30.84 -5.59 3.97
C LEU A 16 31.69 -6.84 4.23
N ALA A 17 31.26 -7.67 5.18
CA ALA A 17 31.77 -9.02 5.33
C ALA A 17 30.95 -9.95 4.41
N PHE A 18 31.54 -10.35 3.30
CA PHE A 18 31.06 -11.47 2.49
C PHE A 18 31.17 -12.77 3.31
N GLY A 19 30.05 -13.23 3.85
CA GLY A 19 29.93 -14.57 4.39
C GLY A 19 29.77 -15.58 3.25
N THR A 20 30.85 -16.27 2.92
CA THR A 20 30.85 -17.47 2.06
C THR A 20 30.08 -18.59 2.76
N VAL A 21 28.89 -18.90 2.28
CA VAL A 21 28.20 -20.16 2.62
C VAL A 21 28.76 -21.27 1.73
N GLY A 22 29.60 -22.13 2.30
CA GLY A 22 30.09 -23.34 1.67
C GLY A 22 28.98 -24.38 1.53
N ALA A 23 28.59 -24.69 0.30
CA ALA A 23 27.80 -25.87 -0.02
C ALA A 23 28.75 -27.00 -0.36
N THR A 24 28.81 -28.01 0.48
CA THR A 24 29.50 -29.27 0.24
C THR A 24 28.69 -30.10 -0.74
N LEU A 25 29.18 -30.22 -1.97
CA LEU A 25 28.70 -31.20 -2.96
C LEU A 25 29.66 -32.41 -2.95
N TYR A 26 29.10 -33.57 -2.67
CA TYR A 26 29.80 -34.88 -2.83
C TYR A 26 30.11 -35.12 -4.28
N ALA A 27 31.38 -35.38 -4.57
CA ALA A 27 31.87 -35.85 -5.86
C ALA A 27 31.86 -37.39 -5.91
N ALA A 28 31.39 -37.94 -7.01
CA ALA A 28 31.65 -39.32 -7.39
C ALA A 28 32.49 -39.33 -8.70
N GLU A 29 33.64 -39.96 -8.58
CA GLU A 29 34.62 -40.19 -9.64
C GLU A 29 34.14 -41.13 -10.73
N ALA A 30 34.50 -40.85 -11.99
CA ALA A 30 35.13 -41.81 -12.91
C ALA A 30 35.55 -41.14 -14.24
N ALA A 31 36.83 -41.14 -14.51
CA ALA A 31 37.46 -40.96 -15.85
C ALA A 31 37.92 -42.35 -16.37
N PRO A 32 38.61 -42.53 -17.52
CA PRO A 32 38.82 -41.68 -18.71
C PRO A 32 38.66 -42.44 -20.05
N THR A 33 38.74 -41.79 -21.23
CA THR A 33 39.67 -42.11 -22.32
C THR A 33 39.35 -41.32 -23.61
N HIS A 34 40.37 -40.69 -24.16
CA HIS A 34 40.51 -40.16 -25.51
C HIS A 34 40.74 -41.30 -26.57
N PRO A 35 40.72 -41.07 -27.91
CA PRO A 35 41.49 -40.03 -28.60
C PRO A 35 40.86 -39.37 -29.85
N ALA A 36 41.59 -38.39 -30.32
CA ALA A 36 41.43 -37.54 -31.50
C ALA A 36 41.50 -38.24 -32.86
N HIS A 37 40.89 -37.59 -33.87
CA HIS A 37 41.51 -37.50 -35.22
C HIS A 37 41.08 -36.22 -35.96
N SER A 38 42.08 -35.64 -36.57
CA SER A 38 42.18 -34.42 -37.35
C SER A 38 41.84 -34.61 -38.85
N VAL A 39 41.78 -33.44 -39.55
CA VAL A 39 42.22 -33.20 -40.96
C VAL A 39 41.12 -32.81 -41.94
N LYS A 40 41.15 -31.64 -42.42
CA LYS A 40 41.69 -30.76 -43.48
C LYS A 40 40.66 -30.14 -44.43
N HIS A 41 40.88 -28.85 -44.60
CA HIS A 41 40.79 -27.95 -45.77
C HIS A 41 40.15 -28.37 -47.12
N ALA A 42 39.31 -27.45 -47.66
CA ALA A 42 39.56 -26.75 -48.92
C ALA A 42 38.42 -25.74 -49.29
N ALA A 43 38.82 -24.54 -49.63
CA ALA A 43 38.09 -23.58 -50.49
C ALA A 43 38.79 -23.65 -51.88
N PRO A 44 38.50 -22.84 -52.93
CA PRO A 44 37.39 -21.89 -53.20
C PRO A 44 36.90 -21.94 -54.70
N LEU A 45 36.18 -20.85 -55.11
CA LEU A 45 36.03 -20.30 -56.48
C LEU A 45 34.65 -20.41 -57.17
N GLY A 46 34.20 -19.21 -57.63
CA GLY A 46 33.39 -19.09 -58.83
C GLY A 46 32.49 -17.85 -58.90
N SER A 47 32.98 -16.83 -59.57
CA SER A 47 32.48 -15.50 -59.90
C SER A 47 31.21 -15.42 -60.77
N ALA A 48 30.36 -14.41 -60.52
CA ALA A 48 29.57 -13.44 -61.28
C ALA A 48 29.11 -13.79 -62.76
N PRO A 49 28.12 -13.07 -63.38
CA PRO A 49 27.92 -11.60 -63.34
C PRO A 49 26.46 -11.03 -63.41
N VAL A 50 26.41 -9.77 -63.07
CA VAL A 50 25.53 -8.63 -63.36
C VAL A 50 24.57 -8.70 -64.55
N ARG A 51 23.30 -8.24 -64.31
CA ARG A 51 22.58 -7.35 -65.28
C ARG A 51 21.67 -6.39 -64.57
N HIS A 52 21.90 -5.09 -64.88
CA HIS A 52 21.08 -3.90 -64.60
C HIS A 52 19.73 -3.92 -65.28
N ARG A 53 18.69 -3.35 -64.63
CA ARG A 53 17.78 -2.37 -65.26
C ARG A 53 17.00 -1.54 -64.22
N ASN A 54 17.29 -0.28 -64.21
CA ASN A 54 16.59 0.99 -64.02
C ASN A 54 15.23 1.04 -63.34
N ALA A 55 15.19 1.80 -62.25
CA ALA A 55 14.66 3.13 -62.01
C ALA A 55 13.14 3.26 -61.90
N GLY A 56 12.72 3.58 -60.70
CA GLY A 56 11.41 4.09 -60.36
C GLY A 56 11.48 4.79 -58.98
N HIS A 57 11.21 6.06 -58.96
CA HIS A 57 11.25 7.08 -57.92
C HIS A 57 11.16 6.63 -56.45
N ALA A 58 12.19 7.01 -55.71
CA ALA A 58 12.24 7.05 -54.24
C ALA A 58 11.44 8.21 -53.72
N THR A 59 10.39 7.96 -52.99
CA THR A 59 9.90 8.85 -51.96
C THR A 59 10.52 8.46 -50.62
N SER A 60 11.32 9.36 -50.09
CA SER A 60 11.95 9.24 -48.78
C SER A 60 10.87 9.09 -47.70
N ARG A 61 10.79 7.90 -47.10
CA ARG A 61 10.20 7.74 -45.79
C ARG A 61 11.34 7.82 -44.78
N THR A 62 11.36 8.91 -44.03
CA THR A 62 12.14 9.09 -42.83
C THR A 62 11.89 7.93 -41.90
N ALA A 63 12.97 7.25 -41.56
CA ALA A 63 13.01 6.27 -40.50
C ALA A 63 12.85 7.00 -39.15
N THR A 64 11.69 6.87 -38.54
CA THR A 64 11.49 7.11 -37.11
C THR A 64 10.31 6.28 -36.67
N ASP A 65 10.58 5.11 -36.21
CA ASP A 65 9.82 4.41 -35.16
C ASP A 65 10.68 3.27 -34.69
N ALA A 66 11.60 3.59 -33.77
CA ALA A 66 12.20 2.57 -32.93
C ALA A 66 11.08 2.09 -32.00
N GLU A 67 10.47 0.94 -32.33
CA GLU A 67 9.58 0.23 -31.41
C GLU A 67 10.35 -0.05 -30.12
N THR A 68 10.03 0.73 -29.10
CA THR A 68 10.49 0.48 -27.75
C THR A 68 9.74 -0.77 -27.26
N ILE A 69 10.39 -1.93 -27.30
CA ILE A 69 9.86 -3.12 -26.67
C ILE A 69 9.90 -2.86 -25.16
N LYS A 70 8.77 -2.50 -24.59
CA LYS A 70 8.62 -2.42 -23.13
C LYS A 70 8.59 -3.84 -22.61
N VAL A 71 9.71 -4.29 -22.04
CA VAL A 71 9.74 -5.49 -21.22
C VAL A 71 8.97 -5.16 -19.94
N THR A 72 7.77 -5.70 -19.82
CA THR A 72 6.94 -5.48 -18.64
C THR A 72 6.81 -6.78 -17.88
N THR A 73 7.21 -6.76 -16.60
CA THR A 73 6.58 -7.60 -15.58
C THR A 73 5.09 -7.68 -15.87
N ARG A 74 4.48 -8.86 -15.76
CA ARG A 74 3.09 -9.16 -16.13
C ARG A 74 2.29 -7.86 -16.30
N LYS A 75 2.13 -7.38 -17.52
CA LYS A 75 1.07 -6.43 -17.81
C LYS A 75 -0.19 -7.19 -17.48
N LEU A 76 -0.76 -6.89 -16.32
CA LEU A 76 -2.15 -7.18 -16.10
C LEU A 76 -2.88 -6.90 -17.39
N PRO A 77 -3.76 -7.80 -17.86
CA PRO A 77 -4.24 -7.81 -19.23
C PRO A 77 -4.67 -6.41 -19.62
N THR A 78 -4.32 -5.98 -20.81
CA THR A 78 -4.60 -4.72 -21.56
C THR A 78 -5.49 -3.65 -20.93
N ARG A 79 -5.94 -3.84 -19.71
CA ARG A 79 -6.78 -2.95 -18.90
C ARG A 79 -6.17 -1.57 -18.74
N PHE A 80 -4.84 -1.49 -18.67
CA PHE A 80 -4.15 -0.24 -18.34
C PHE A 80 -3.77 0.64 -19.53
N ASN A 81 -3.63 0.06 -20.71
CA ASN A 81 -3.36 0.88 -21.91
C ASN A 81 -4.63 1.48 -22.52
N THR A 82 -5.81 1.08 -22.02
CA THR A 82 -7.10 1.53 -22.53
C THR A 82 -8.12 1.66 -21.39
N GLU A 83 -7.75 2.38 -20.34
CA GLU A 83 -8.61 2.61 -19.16
C GLU A 83 -10.04 2.97 -19.53
N GLN A 84 -10.20 3.73 -20.62
CA GLN A 84 -11.51 4.16 -21.14
C GLN A 84 -12.31 3.04 -21.82
N HIS A 85 -11.72 1.87 -22.07
CA HIS A 85 -12.38 0.74 -22.73
C HIS A 85 -12.59 -0.49 -21.83
N VAL A 86 -12.40 -0.34 -20.51
CA VAL A 86 -12.61 -1.40 -19.53
C VAL A 86 -13.70 -1.01 -18.55
N GLY A 87 -14.69 -1.89 -18.37
CA GLY A 87 -15.81 -1.70 -17.46
C GLY A 87 -15.41 -1.89 -16.00
N SER A 88 -14.71 -0.90 -15.43
CA SER A 88 -14.39 -0.81 -14.00
C SER A 88 -14.12 0.65 -13.63
N SER A 89 -14.35 1.03 -12.39
CA SER A 89 -14.08 2.37 -11.84
C SER A 89 -12.63 2.57 -11.41
N THR A 90 -11.68 1.89 -12.06
CA THR A 90 -10.23 1.99 -11.78
C THR A 90 -9.73 3.41 -11.95
N THR A 91 -8.98 3.89 -10.96
CA THR A 91 -8.19 5.13 -11.05
C THR A 91 -6.73 4.77 -11.31
N MET A 92 -6.16 5.32 -12.38
CA MET A 92 -4.73 5.16 -12.70
C MET A 92 -3.98 6.45 -12.40
N ILE A 93 -2.87 6.34 -11.69
CA ILE A 93 -1.98 7.45 -11.31
C ILE A 93 -0.63 7.18 -11.96
N SER A 94 -0.19 8.09 -12.83
CA SER A 94 1.07 7.94 -13.56
C SER A 94 2.28 8.40 -12.74
N ALA A 95 3.48 7.96 -13.12
CA ALA A 95 4.74 8.43 -12.55
C ALA A 95 4.87 9.97 -12.64
N GLU A 96 4.42 10.57 -13.75
CA GLU A 96 4.44 12.01 -13.94
C GLU A 96 3.55 12.74 -12.91
N THR A 97 2.32 12.23 -12.67
CA THR A 97 1.42 12.76 -11.63
C THR A 97 2.04 12.62 -10.23
N LEU A 98 2.66 11.49 -9.90
CA LEU A 98 3.32 11.28 -8.62
C LEU A 98 4.46 12.30 -8.40
N GLN A 99 5.26 12.54 -9.43
CA GLN A 99 6.36 13.50 -9.38
C GLN A 99 5.86 14.95 -9.27
N GLN A 100 4.89 15.35 -10.09
CA GLN A 100 4.32 16.72 -10.11
C GLN A 100 3.66 17.08 -8.77
N ARG A 101 3.01 16.10 -8.11
CA ARG A 101 2.32 16.28 -6.83
C ARG A 101 3.20 16.08 -5.60
N ALA A 102 4.52 15.94 -5.77
CA ALA A 102 5.48 15.67 -4.71
C ALA A 102 4.99 14.58 -3.75
N VAL A 103 4.53 13.45 -4.31
CA VAL A 103 4.22 12.27 -3.51
C VAL A 103 5.51 11.75 -2.90
N ILE A 104 5.60 11.82 -1.58
CA ILE A 104 6.79 11.46 -0.80
C ILE A 104 6.60 10.07 -0.17
N THR A 105 5.41 9.80 0.35
CA THR A 105 5.09 8.57 1.06
C THR A 105 3.88 7.87 0.44
N THR A 106 3.69 6.60 0.75
CA THR A 106 2.53 5.83 0.30
C THR A 106 1.20 6.44 0.77
N THR A 107 1.17 7.09 1.93
CA THR A 107 -0.04 7.77 2.44
C THR A 107 -0.47 8.97 1.58
N ASP A 108 0.44 9.57 0.81
CA ASP A 108 0.08 10.68 -0.08
C ASP A 108 -0.79 10.25 -1.27
N ILE A 109 -0.77 8.96 -1.64
CA ILE A 109 -1.59 8.41 -2.74
C ILE A 109 -3.08 8.63 -2.50
N GLN A 110 -3.54 8.64 -1.23
CA GLN A 110 -4.95 8.88 -0.89
C GLN A 110 -5.49 10.23 -1.40
N LYS A 111 -4.61 11.20 -1.69
CA LYS A 111 -4.96 12.50 -2.25
C LYS A 111 -5.24 12.44 -3.76
N LEU A 112 -5.03 11.29 -4.42
CA LEU A 112 -5.05 11.14 -5.88
C LEU A 112 -6.18 10.21 -6.38
N ALA A 113 -6.82 9.45 -5.48
CA ALA A 113 -7.90 8.54 -5.84
C ALA A 113 -9.16 8.80 -5.00
N PRO A 114 -10.39 8.67 -5.59
CA PRO A 114 -11.63 8.89 -4.85
C PRO A 114 -11.81 7.82 -3.78
N ASN A 115 -12.32 8.22 -2.62
CA ASN A 115 -12.66 7.31 -1.51
C ASN A 115 -11.55 6.33 -1.10
N LEU A 116 -10.29 6.61 -1.48
CA LEU A 116 -9.11 5.92 -0.99
C LEU A 116 -8.67 6.57 0.32
N GLN A 117 -8.37 5.75 1.29
CA GLN A 117 -7.83 6.13 2.58
C GLN A 117 -6.68 5.18 2.91
N ILE A 118 -5.56 5.75 3.35
CA ILE A 118 -4.37 5.00 3.76
C ILE A 118 -3.97 5.51 5.13
N GLU A 119 -3.98 4.63 6.10
CA GLU A 119 -3.74 4.95 7.50
C GLU A 119 -2.65 4.10 8.10
N THR A 120 -1.93 4.66 9.04
CA THR A 120 -1.06 3.91 9.94
C THR A 120 -1.86 3.45 11.15
N GLN A 121 -1.73 2.19 11.53
CA GLN A 121 -2.38 1.68 12.72
C GLN A 121 -1.66 2.19 13.98
N TYR A 122 -2.30 3.07 14.75
CA TYR A 122 -1.72 3.67 15.96
C TYR A 122 -0.29 4.20 15.78
N GLY A 123 0.01 4.78 14.61
CA GLY A 123 1.32 5.34 14.33
C GLY A 123 2.41 4.32 13.96
N SER A 124 2.07 3.05 13.72
CA SER A 124 2.98 2.03 13.16
C SER A 124 3.50 2.41 11.76
N SER A 125 4.58 1.80 11.32
CA SER A 125 5.08 1.91 9.95
C SER A 125 4.19 1.17 8.94
N ALA A 126 3.42 0.17 9.38
CA ALA A 126 2.51 -0.62 8.54
C ALA A 126 1.25 0.16 8.15
N LEU A 127 0.79 -0.04 6.92
CA LEU A 127 -0.32 0.70 6.32
C LEU A 127 -1.57 -0.17 6.18
N ASN A 128 -2.72 0.42 6.52
CA ASN A 128 -4.04 -0.12 6.24
C ASN A 128 -4.69 0.69 5.12
N PHE A 129 -5.23 -0.01 4.13
CA PHE A 129 -5.90 0.58 2.98
C PHE A 129 -7.41 0.40 3.10
N HIS A 130 -8.15 1.48 2.84
CA HIS A 130 -9.60 1.49 2.81
C HIS A 130 -10.08 2.04 1.48
N LEU A 131 -11.05 1.39 0.85
CA LEU A 131 -11.68 1.83 -0.39
C LEU A 131 -13.20 1.83 -0.24
N ARG A 132 -13.84 2.95 -0.58
CA ARG A 132 -15.30 3.11 -0.47
C ARG A 132 -15.84 2.74 0.92
N GLY A 133 -15.07 3.05 1.97
CA GLY A 133 -15.42 2.73 3.35
C GLY A 133 -15.28 1.26 3.73
N VAL A 134 -14.77 0.41 2.83
CA VAL A 134 -14.38 -0.97 3.13
C VAL A 134 -12.90 -0.99 3.47
N GLY A 135 -12.58 -1.42 4.68
CA GLY A 135 -11.23 -1.51 5.19
C GLY A 135 -11.21 -2.25 6.52
N PHE A 136 -10.03 -2.56 7.00
CA PHE A 136 -9.83 -3.25 8.26
C PHE A 136 -8.60 -2.72 8.99
N ASN A 137 -8.83 -2.19 10.19
CA ASN A 137 -7.77 -1.72 11.07
C ASN A 137 -7.21 -2.88 11.88
N ASP A 138 -6.16 -3.52 11.37
CA ASP A 138 -5.52 -4.66 12.00
C ASP A 138 -4.54 -4.24 13.08
N LEU A 139 -4.97 -4.28 14.35
CA LEU A 139 -4.15 -3.95 15.50
C LEU A 139 -2.91 -4.86 15.66
N THR A 140 -3.00 -6.06 15.14
CA THR A 140 -2.00 -7.12 15.38
C THR A 140 -1.16 -7.41 14.15
N MET A 141 -1.48 -6.81 13.00
CA MET A 141 -0.76 -6.99 11.73
C MET A 141 -0.61 -8.47 11.31
N ASN A 142 -1.55 -9.31 11.73
CA ASN A 142 -1.56 -10.74 11.45
C ASN A 142 -2.78 -11.20 10.63
N ASN A 143 -3.66 -10.27 10.25
CA ASN A 143 -4.86 -10.56 9.49
C ASN A 143 -4.74 -10.04 8.07
N THR A 144 -5.52 -10.62 7.14
CA THR A 144 -5.59 -10.13 5.76
C THR A 144 -6.29 -8.77 5.71
N PRO A 145 -5.76 -7.80 4.94
CA PRO A 145 -6.43 -6.54 4.70
C PRO A 145 -7.69 -6.72 3.84
N SER A 146 -8.69 -5.85 4.01
CA SER A 146 -9.88 -5.83 3.14
C SER A 146 -9.57 -5.27 1.74
N VAL A 147 -8.54 -4.44 1.61
CA VAL A 147 -8.01 -3.93 0.35
C VAL A 147 -6.60 -4.45 0.18
N MET A 148 -6.33 -5.22 -0.88
CA MET A 148 -5.06 -5.88 -1.10
C MET A 148 -4.06 -4.97 -1.82
N PRO A 149 -2.91 -4.65 -1.21
CA PRO A 149 -1.79 -4.03 -1.92
C PRO A 149 -1.03 -5.07 -2.74
N TYR A 150 -0.69 -4.69 -3.98
CA TYR A 150 0.17 -5.45 -4.88
C TYR A 150 1.36 -4.60 -5.30
N ILE A 151 2.56 -5.17 -5.30
CA ILE A 151 3.75 -4.55 -5.89
C ILE A 151 4.27 -5.47 -7.00
N ASP A 152 4.37 -4.93 -8.22
CA ASP A 152 4.76 -5.69 -9.43
C ASP A 152 3.99 -7.00 -9.62
N GLY A 153 2.70 -7.03 -9.21
CA GLY A 153 1.81 -8.17 -9.31
C GLY A 153 1.88 -9.18 -8.16
N VAL A 154 2.73 -8.96 -7.15
CA VAL A 154 2.80 -9.78 -5.94
C VAL A 154 1.92 -9.20 -4.85
N ALA A 155 1.05 -10.01 -4.26
CA ALA A 155 0.17 -9.61 -3.16
C ALA A 155 0.94 -9.45 -1.85
N TYR A 156 0.58 -8.44 -1.05
CA TYR A 156 1.07 -8.22 0.31
C TYR A 156 -0.07 -8.44 1.32
N PRO A 157 -0.29 -9.71 1.72
CA PRO A 157 -1.50 -10.14 2.41
C PRO A 157 -1.51 -9.89 3.93
N ILE A 158 -0.50 -9.22 4.47
CA ILE A 158 -0.47 -8.68 5.84
C ILE A 158 0.06 -7.25 5.81
N SER A 159 -0.48 -6.39 6.67
CA SER A 159 -0.16 -4.94 6.66
C SER A 159 1.31 -4.63 6.96
N SER A 160 1.98 -5.44 7.77
CA SER A 160 3.42 -5.25 8.06
C SER A 160 4.31 -5.29 6.82
N MET A 161 3.92 -6.00 5.75
CA MET A 161 4.69 -6.02 4.50
C MET A 161 4.65 -4.70 3.73
N THR A 162 3.77 -3.76 4.11
CA THR A 162 3.61 -2.45 3.44
C THR A 162 4.47 -1.34 4.06
N SER A 163 5.32 -1.64 5.03
CA SER A 163 6.16 -0.66 5.73
C SER A 163 7.34 -0.11 4.90
N GLY A 164 7.55 -0.62 3.70
CA GLY A 164 8.62 -0.17 2.79
C GLY A 164 8.33 1.15 2.07
N PRO A 165 9.36 1.87 1.61
CA PRO A 165 9.22 3.14 0.91
C PRO A 165 8.68 2.99 -0.51
N LEU A 166 8.03 4.07 -0.98
CA LEU A 166 7.45 4.19 -2.31
C LEU A 166 8.42 4.92 -3.26
N PHE A 167 9.20 4.20 -4.04
CA PHE A 167 10.17 4.79 -4.96
C PHE A 167 10.25 4.07 -6.30
N ASP A 168 10.76 4.77 -7.29
CA ASP A 168 10.96 4.29 -8.67
C ASP A 168 9.67 3.71 -9.28
N ILE A 169 8.56 4.42 -9.11
CA ILE A 169 7.22 3.99 -9.50
C ILE A 169 6.93 4.38 -10.95
N ASP A 170 6.34 3.45 -11.72
CA ASP A 170 5.80 3.69 -13.06
C ASP A 170 4.34 4.14 -13.00
N SER A 171 3.53 3.41 -12.22
CA SER A 171 2.10 3.72 -12.11
C SER A 171 1.50 3.09 -10.86
N ILE A 172 0.37 3.66 -10.41
CA ILE A 172 -0.46 3.09 -9.35
C ILE A 172 -1.88 2.96 -9.87
N GLY A 173 -2.43 1.74 -9.78
CA GLY A 173 -3.83 1.44 -10.07
C GLY A 173 -4.61 1.25 -8.78
N VAL A 174 -5.75 1.93 -8.65
CA VAL A 174 -6.68 1.77 -7.52
C VAL A 174 -7.98 1.21 -8.07
N ASP A 175 -8.30 -0.03 -7.71
CA ASP A 175 -9.50 -0.75 -8.14
C ASP A 175 -10.44 -0.98 -6.96
N PRO A 176 -11.53 -0.22 -6.83
CA PRO A 176 -12.48 -0.39 -5.75
C PRO A 176 -13.47 -1.53 -5.99
N GLY A 177 -13.96 -2.08 -4.87
CA GLY A 177 -14.91 -3.19 -4.86
C GLY A 177 -14.24 -4.56 -4.92
N PRO A 178 -14.98 -5.65 -4.62
CA PRO A 178 -14.42 -6.99 -4.52
C PRO A 178 -13.55 -7.40 -5.69
N SER A 179 -12.39 -7.99 -5.42
CA SER A 179 -11.40 -8.46 -6.40
C SER A 179 -10.80 -9.83 -6.03
N GLY A 180 -9.77 -10.30 -6.77
CA GLY A 180 -9.10 -11.57 -6.51
C GLY A 180 -9.72 -12.77 -7.24
N PHE A 181 -10.66 -12.56 -8.16
CA PHE A 181 -11.25 -13.60 -9.00
C PHE A 181 -10.65 -13.65 -10.43
N THR A 182 -9.58 -12.91 -10.67
CA THR A 182 -8.79 -12.90 -11.92
C THR A 182 -7.29 -13.02 -11.68
N HIS A 183 -6.84 -12.97 -10.44
CA HIS A 183 -5.47 -13.11 -9.96
C HIS A 183 -5.43 -13.01 -8.43
N GLY A 184 -4.37 -13.53 -7.82
CA GLY A 184 -4.07 -13.33 -6.41
C GLY A 184 -5.12 -13.90 -5.45
N GLN A 185 -5.30 -13.22 -4.32
CA GLN A 185 -6.21 -13.56 -3.24
C GLN A 185 -7.48 -12.72 -3.31
N THR A 186 -8.63 -13.29 -2.89
CA THR A 186 -9.92 -12.58 -2.85
C THR A 186 -9.94 -11.48 -1.79
N THR A 187 -10.68 -10.39 -2.07
CA THR A 187 -10.84 -9.25 -1.17
C THR A 187 -12.26 -8.73 -1.19
N THR A 188 -12.65 -8.00 -0.15
CA THR A 188 -13.94 -7.33 -0.06
C THR A 188 -13.89 -5.87 -0.54
N GLY A 189 -12.78 -5.17 -0.30
CA GLY A 189 -12.67 -3.73 -0.57
C GLY A 189 -12.04 -3.37 -1.92
N GLY A 190 -11.24 -4.28 -2.49
CA GLY A 190 -10.54 -4.03 -3.74
C GLY A 190 -9.02 -4.17 -3.65
N GLU A 191 -8.31 -3.48 -4.53
CA GLU A 191 -6.86 -3.58 -4.61
C GLU A 191 -6.19 -2.25 -4.97
N VAL A 192 -4.95 -2.09 -4.48
CA VAL A 192 -4.03 -1.01 -4.85
C VAL A 192 -2.80 -1.65 -5.49
N ARG A 193 -2.62 -1.43 -6.79
CA ARG A 193 -1.51 -2.02 -7.56
C ARG A 193 -0.43 -0.99 -7.84
N ILE A 194 0.73 -1.21 -7.28
CA ILE A 194 1.93 -0.41 -7.48
C ILE A 194 2.80 -1.12 -8.51
N THR A 195 3.08 -0.44 -9.63
CA THR A 195 3.99 -0.94 -10.65
C THR A 195 5.26 -0.11 -10.61
N THR A 196 6.41 -0.75 -10.44
CA THR A 196 7.70 -0.08 -10.43
C THR A 196 8.32 -0.07 -11.83
N LYS A 197 9.17 0.92 -12.12
CA LYS A 197 9.75 1.10 -13.47
C LYS A 197 10.53 -0.12 -13.94
N ALA A 198 10.35 -0.46 -15.21
CA ALA A 198 11.03 -1.58 -15.86
C ALA A 198 12.46 -1.17 -16.31
N PRO A 199 13.38 -2.16 -16.50
CA PRO A 199 14.62 -1.96 -17.22
C PRO A 199 14.41 -1.46 -18.64
N GLU A 200 15.31 -0.61 -19.15
CA GLU A 200 15.27 -0.02 -20.48
C GLU A 200 16.47 -0.46 -21.32
N LYS A 201 16.31 -0.51 -22.65
CA LYS A 201 17.41 -0.87 -23.57
C LYS A 201 18.47 0.22 -23.69
N GLN A 202 18.04 1.49 -23.71
CA GLN A 202 18.94 2.63 -23.78
C GLN A 202 19.49 2.92 -22.38
N PHE A 203 20.73 3.38 -22.32
CA PHE A 203 21.29 3.85 -21.08
C PHE A 203 20.62 5.14 -20.64
N HIS A 204 20.04 5.12 -19.45
CA HIS A 204 19.51 6.30 -18.78
C HIS A 204 19.91 6.24 -17.29
N ALA A 205 20.21 7.38 -16.74
CA ALA A 205 20.41 7.55 -15.31
C ALA A 205 19.74 8.83 -14.84
N GLY A 206 19.37 8.90 -13.59
CA GLY A 206 18.77 10.10 -13.04
C GLY A 206 19.00 10.20 -11.54
N ILE A 207 18.98 11.42 -11.07
CA ILE A 207 19.01 11.78 -9.65
C ILE A 207 18.00 12.86 -9.37
N ALA A 208 17.30 12.74 -8.27
CA ALA A 208 16.41 13.77 -7.75
C ALA A 208 16.75 14.03 -6.30
N GLU A 209 16.77 15.30 -5.93
CA GLU A 209 17.03 15.75 -4.57
C GLU A 209 15.93 16.72 -4.13
N ASP A 210 15.31 16.45 -2.99
CA ASP A 210 14.24 17.23 -2.38
C ASP A 210 14.67 17.70 -1.00
N PHE A 211 14.65 19.01 -0.76
CA PHE A 211 14.88 19.61 0.54
C PHE A 211 13.65 20.38 0.99
N ALA A 212 13.26 20.20 2.24
CA ALA A 212 12.10 20.89 2.78
C ALA A 212 12.27 21.32 4.24
N SER A 213 11.26 22.02 4.75
CA SER A 213 11.12 22.39 6.17
C SER A 213 11.40 21.21 7.08
N TYR A 214 11.77 21.49 8.33
CA TYR A 214 12.08 20.47 9.34
C TYR A 214 13.26 19.57 8.96
N ASN A 215 14.26 20.12 8.26
CA ASN A 215 15.46 19.43 7.78
C ASN A 215 15.19 18.15 6.97
N ARG A 216 14.01 18.05 6.33
CA ARG A 216 13.71 16.92 5.47
C ARG A 216 14.54 16.96 4.20
N SER A 217 15.20 15.85 3.88
CA SER A 217 15.83 15.62 2.60
C SER A 217 15.42 14.27 2.03
N LYS A 218 15.22 14.21 0.71
CA LYS A 218 14.92 12.96 0.01
C LYS A 218 15.76 12.89 -1.25
N THR A 219 16.54 11.81 -1.38
CA THR A 219 17.35 11.52 -2.57
C THR A 219 16.77 10.29 -3.27
N ASP A 220 16.43 10.42 -4.54
CA ASP A 220 16.06 9.33 -5.45
C ASP A 220 17.12 9.22 -6.54
N ALA A 221 17.60 8.02 -6.84
CA ALA A 221 18.56 7.79 -7.92
C ALA A 221 18.25 6.51 -8.67
N PHE A 222 18.53 6.49 -9.98
CA PHE A 222 18.42 5.27 -10.77
C PHE A 222 19.43 5.24 -11.91
N VAL A 223 19.71 4.01 -12.36
CA VAL A 223 20.44 3.72 -13.61
C VAL A 223 19.83 2.52 -14.28
N THR A 224 19.70 2.58 -15.62
CA THR A 224 19.13 1.50 -16.44
C THR A 224 19.88 1.41 -17.77
N GLY A 225 19.85 0.24 -18.42
CA GLY A 225 20.46 0.03 -19.72
C GLY A 225 20.52 -1.44 -20.09
N SER A 226 21.16 -1.75 -21.23
CA SER A 226 21.39 -3.11 -21.71
C SER A 226 22.75 -3.65 -21.23
N ILE A 227 22.75 -4.87 -20.70
CA ILE A 227 23.98 -5.67 -20.50
C ILE A 227 24.33 -6.37 -21.82
N THR A 228 23.30 -6.94 -22.48
CA THR A 228 23.37 -7.51 -23.82
C THR A 228 22.14 -7.08 -24.63
N HIS A 229 22.05 -7.46 -25.91
CA HIS A 229 20.89 -7.12 -26.76
C HIS A 229 19.55 -7.64 -26.21
N ASN A 230 19.55 -8.72 -25.42
CA ASN A 230 18.38 -9.38 -24.85
C ASN A 230 18.32 -9.38 -23.31
N LEU A 231 19.27 -8.70 -22.63
CA LEU A 231 19.31 -8.59 -21.18
C LEU A 231 19.47 -7.13 -20.77
N GLN A 232 18.50 -6.59 -20.08
CA GLN A 232 18.47 -5.23 -19.57
C GLN A 232 18.51 -5.24 -18.02
N TYR A 233 19.01 -4.15 -17.44
CA TYR A 233 19.06 -3.96 -16.00
C TYR A 233 18.48 -2.61 -15.60
N ARG A 234 18.01 -2.53 -14.36
CA ARG A 234 17.68 -1.29 -13.66
C ARG A 234 18.08 -1.43 -12.20
N LEU A 235 18.75 -0.40 -11.69
CA LEU A 235 19.05 -0.24 -10.28
C LEU A 235 18.47 1.10 -9.83
N ALA A 236 17.72 1.10 -8.73
CA ALA A 236 17.16 2.30 -8.14
C ALA A 236 17.38 2.32 -6.64
N ALA A 237 17.54 3.52 -6.07
CA ALA A 237 17.73 3.72 -4.64
C ALA A 237 16.97 4.96 -4.17
N GLU A 238 16.53 4.94 -2.91
CA GLU A 238 15.93 6.06 -2.20
C GLU A 238 16.57 6.21 -0.82
N LEU A 239 16.76 7.46 -0.39
CA LEU A 239 17.11 7.84 0.97
C LEU A 239 16.21 8.99 1.40
N LEU A 240 15.55 8.88 2.57
CA LEU A 240 14.71 9.92 3.16
C LEU A 240 15.14 10.16 4.60
N GLU A 241 15.42 11.42 4.93
CA GLU A 241 15.93 11.85 6.21
C GLU A 241 15.18 13.06 6.76
N GLY A 242 14.99 13.16 8.09
CA GLY A 242 14.42 14.32 8.77
C GLY A 242 12.90 14.44 8.63
N GLY A 243 12.37 15.65 8.81
CA GLY A 243 10.95 15.96 8.66
C GLY A 243 10.13 15.87 9.95
N GLY A 244 10.76 15.61 11.10
CA GLY A 244 10.08 15.57 12.40
C GLY A 244 9.59 16.95 12.84
N TYR A 245 8.34 17.03 13.25
CA TYR A 245 7.68 18.29 13.64
C TYR A 245 7.02 18.25 15.00
N TYR A 246 7.15 17.14 15.74
CA TYR A 246 6.71 17.07 17.12
C TYR A 246 7.81 17.50 18.09
N THR A 247 7.40 17.97 19.27
CA THR A 247 8.31 18.32 20.36
C THR A 247 7.83 17.68 21.65
N ASN A 248 8.72 17.01 22.36
CA ASN A 248 8.47 16.60 23.74
C ASN A 248 8.41 17.85 24.61
N ARG A 249 7.27 18.04 25.27
CA ARG A 249 7.02 19.22 26.11
C ARG A 249 7.98 19.33 27.28
N ASP A 250 8.36 18.20 27.87
CA ASP A 250 9.13 18.18 29.12
C ASP A 250 10.63 18.29 28.89
N THR A 251 11.11 17.69 27.80
CA THR A 251 12.56 17.64 27.49
C THR A 251 12.98 18.60 26.39
N GLY A 252 12.04 19.13 25.60
CA GLY A 252 12.33 19.96 24.42
C GLY A 252 12.87 19.17 23.22
N GLN A 253 12.98 17.83 23.29
CA GLN A 253 13.45 17.00 22.19
C GLN A 253 12.44 16.99 21.03
N SER A 254 12.96 16.99 19.79
CA SER A 254 12.13 16.73 18.58
C SER A 254 11.77 15.26 18.46
N LEU A 255 10.65 14.97 17.77
CA LEU A 255 10.19 13.60 17.44
C LEU A 255 9.55 13.58 16.06
N GLY A 256 9.61 12.43 15.40
CA GLY A 256 8.97 12.15 14.11
C GLY A 256 9.91 12.30 12.92
N ASP A 257 11.22 12.38 13.14
CA ASP A 257 12.21 12.34 12.06
C ASP A 257 12.12 11.01 11.31
N GLN A 258 12.10 11.09 9.99
CA GLN A 258 12.13 9.93 9.09
C GLN A 258 13.58 9.57 8.77
N HIS A 259 13.86 8.27 8.76
CA HIS A 259 15.17 7.70 8.40
C HIS A 259 14.93 6.40 7.63
N THR A 260 14.69 6.51 6.32
CA THR A 260 14.44 5.34 5.48
C THR A 260 15.44 5.27 4.34
N GLY A 261 15.87 4.06 4.02
CA GLY A 261 16.72 3.78 2.88
C GLY A 261 16.27 2.54 2.15
N ALA A 262 16.29 2.56 0.82
CA ALA A 262 15.90 1.41 0.02
C ALA A 262 16.70 1.30 -1.27
N ILE A 263 16.83 0.06 -1.77
CA ILE A 263 17.43 -0.26 -3.04
C ILE A 263 16.60 -1.34 -3.74
N ARG A 264 16.48 -1.23 -5.07
CA ARG A 264 15.81 -2.23 -5.92
C ARG A 264 16.63 -2.47 -7.17
N GLY A 265 16.92 -3.76 -7.44
CA GLY A 265 17.55 -4.21 -8.67
C GLY A 265 16.57 -5.01 -9.51
N LYS A 266 16.54 -4.77 -10.82
CA LYS A 266 15.74 -5.53 -11.78
C LYS A 266 16.60 -5.99 -12.94
N LEU A 267 16.35 -7.24 -13.39
CA LEU A 267 16.87 -7.78 -14.63
C LEU A 267 15.68 -8.19 -15.52
N ALA A 268 15.71 -7.81 -16.78
CA ALA A 268 14.75 -8.22 -17.79
C ALA A 268 15.49 -8.96 -18.89
N TRP A 269 15.16 -10.23 -19.09
CA TRP A 269 15.81 -11.11 -20.02
C TRP A 269 14.81 -11.69 -21.02
N GLN A 270 15.13 -11.56 -22.32
CA GLN A 270 14.39 -12.13 -23.44
C GLN A 270 15.24 -13.19 -24.12
N PRO A 271 15.22 -14.46 -23.64
CA PRO A 271 16.02 -15.53 -24.26
C PRO A 271 15.64 -15.77 -25.72
N ASP A 272 14.38 -15.57 -26.07
CA ASP A 272 13.81 -15.67 -27.42
C ASP A 272 12.64 -14.67 -27.58
N GLU A 273 12.03 -14.63 -28.77
CA GLU A 273 10.91 -13.71 -29.10
C GLU A 273 9.60 -14.06 -28.37
N GLN A 274 9.51 -15.22 -27.74
CA GLN A 274 8.29 -15.76 -27.11
C GLN A 274 8.36 -15.73 -25.59
N THR A 275 9.55 -15.55 -25.01
CA THR A 275 9.80 -15.70 -23.59
C THR A 275 10.33 -14.40 -22.99
N ASP A 276 9.65 -13.89 -21.98
CA ASP A 276 10.07 -12.78 -21.14
C ASP A 276 10.31 -13.28 -19.71
N VAL A 277 11.48 -12.99 -19.14
CA VAL A 277 11.84 -13.33 -17.75
C VAL A 277 12.25 -12.05 -17.02
N ASN A 278 11.64 -11.78 -15.89
CA ASN A 278 11.96 -10.64 -15.04
C ASN A 278 12.34 -11.11 -13.65
N LEU A 279 13.48 -10.66 -13.16
CA LEU A 279 13.94 -10.88 -11.79
C LEU A 279 14.04 -9.53 -11.08
N THR A 280 13.42 -9.44 -9.91
CA THR A 280 13.48 -8.26 -9.04
C THR A 280 14.03 -8.68 -7.69
N GLY A 281 14.98 -7.92 -7.15
CA GLY A 281 15.40 -8.02 -5.75
C GLY A 281 15.31 -6.64 -5.10
N TYR A 282 14.88 -6.58 -3.85
CA TYR A 282 14.80 -5.33 -3.11
C TYR A 282 15.20 -5.50 -1.65
N TRP A 283 15.63 -4.41 -1.07
CA TRP A 283 15.95 -4.29 0.34
C TRP A 283 15.60 -2.89 0.82
N SER A 284 15.00 -2.76 2.02
CA SER A 284 14.72 -1.47 2.64
C SER A 284 14.87 -1.53 4.15
N LEU A 285 15.30 -0.42 4.72
CA LEU A 285 15.48 -0.21 6.15
C LEU A 285 14.72 1.05 6.56
N ASN A 286 13.95 0.96 7.66
CA ASN A 286 13.26 2.08 8.27
C ASN A 286 13.70 2.20 9.74
N ARG A 287 14.37 3.30 10.07
CA ARG A 287 14.79 3.66 11.44
C ARG A 287 14.17 4.98 11.87
N SER A 288 12.98 5.28 11.38
CA SER A 288 12.27 6.52 11.69
C SER A 288 11.84 6.55 13.15
N GLU A 289 11.73 7.75 13.67
CA GLU A 289 11.10 7.98 14.96
C GLU A 289 9.58 7.79 14.84
N ALA A 290 8.94 7.21 15.85
CA ALA A 290 7.49 7.05 15.87
C ALA A 290 6.78 8.43 15.87
N PRO A 291 5.61 8.56 15.23
CA PRO A 291 4.86 9.81 15.31
C PRO A 291 4.40 10.08 16.74
N GLY A 292 4.47 11.35 17.15
CA GLY A 292 4.02 11.75 18.48
C GLY A 292 2.50 11.69 18.64
N PHE A 293 2.05 11.16 19.77
CA PHE A 293 0.65 11.24 20.18
C PHE A 293 0.42 12.53 20.96
N ARG A 294 -0.54 13.33 20.52
CA ARG A 294 -0.99 14.54 21.22
C ARG A 294 -2.18 14.21 22.11
N ILE A 295 -2.17 14.66 23.34
CA ILE A 295 -3.35 14.59 24.20
C ILE A 295 -4.44 15.50 23.62
N ASN A 296 -5.60 14.90 23.34
CA ASN A 296 -6.76 15.60 22.78
C ASN A 296 -7.81 15.94 23.85
N ASN A 297 -7.93 15.12 24.88
CA ASN A 297 -8.73 15.38 26.07
C ASN A 297 -8.19 14.56 27.24
N ASN A 298 -8.26 15.13 28.42
CA ASN A 298 -7.75 14.54 29.63
C ASN A 298 -8.87 13.90 30.45
N LEU A 299 -8.85 12.59 30.59
CA LEU A 299 -9.81 11.80 31.37
C LEU A 299 -9.27 11.37 32.73
N SER A 300 -7.99 11.62 33.05
CA SER A 300 -7.32 11.10 34.23
C SER A 300 -6.66 12.21 35.05
N ALA A 301 -6.57 12.01 36.39
CA ALA A 301 -5.83 12.89 37.27
C ALA A 301 -4.32 12.97 36.95
N PHE A 302 -3.74 11.89 36.37
CA PHE A 302 -2.34 11.88 35.92
C PHE A 302 -2.08 12.85 34.78
N ALA A 303 -3.02 13.01 33.88
CA ALA A 303 -2.91 13.90 32.77
C ALA A 303 -3.18 15.39 33.12
N GLY A 304 -3.32 15.74 34.38
CA GLY A 304 -3.61 17.12 34.84
C GLY A 304 -2.59 18.16 34.37
N HIS A 305 -1.31 17.79 34.22
CA HIS A 305 -0.27 18.64 33.68
C HIS A 305 -0.30 18.73 32.15
N TYR A 306 -0.91 17.75 31.46
CA TYR A 306 -0.97 17.61 30.02
C TYR A 306 -2.32 18.01 29.44
N GLY A 307 -3.18 18.58 30.23
CA GLY A 307 -4.49 19.02 29.80
C GLY A 307 -4.46 20.11 28.73
N ARG A 308 -5.48 20.91 28.68
CA ARG A 308 -5.95 21.81 27.61
C ARG A 308 -4.93 22.74 26.94
N ASP A 309 -3.72 22.92 27.50
CA ASP A 309 -2.73 23.91 27.06
C ASP A 309 -1.58 23.35 26.22
N LEU A 310 -1.68 22.10 25.74
CA LEU A 310 -0.67 21.52 24.83
C LEU A 310 -0.74 22.18 23.46
N GLY A 311 0.41 22.58 22.95
CA GLY A 311 0.56 22.96 21.56
C GLY A 311 0.16 21.81 20.63
N TYR A 312 -0.35 22.13 19.43
CA TYR A 312 -0.89 21.14 18.50
C TYR A 312 0.12 20.07 18.06
N TYR A 313 1.42 20.37 18.09
CA TYR A 313 2.52 19.48 17.76
C TYR A 313 3.38 19.14 18.99
N GLN A 314 2.81 19.21 20.16
CA GLN A 314 3.46 18.81 21.40
C GLN A 314 2.95 17.44 21.86
N THR A 315 3.88 16.63 22.35
CA THR A 315 3.64 15.33 22.96
C THR A 315 4.48 15.22 24.23
N GLY A 316 4.34 14.15 24.98
CA GLY A 316 5.26 13.74 26.04
C GLY A 316 5.68 12.31 25.78
N TRP A 317 6.82 11.90 26.26
CA TRP A 317 7.24 10.50 26.37
C TRP A 317 8.36 10.39 27.40
N ASP A 318 8.41 9.23 28.08
CA ASP A 318 9.54 8.79 28.87
C ASP A 318 9.55 7.26 28.90
N ILE A 319 10.68 6.67 28.53
CA ILE A 319 10.83 5.21 28.50
C ILE A 319 11.36 4.77 29.85
N LYS A 320 10.54 4.08 30.63
CA LYS A 320 10.95 3.61 31.96
C LYS A 320 12.15 2.66 31.87
N PRO A 321 13.17 2.83 32.76
CA PRO A 321 14.35 1.99 32.75
C PRO A 321 14.07 0.48 32.91
N ALA A 322 13.02 0.13 33.66
CA ALA A 322 12.59 -1.26 33.83
C ALA A 322 12.04 -1.86 32.54
N PHE A 323 11.22 -1.09 31.80
CA PHE A 323 10.65 -1.49 30.53
C PHE A 323 11.73 -1.54 29.41
N ALA A 324 12.57 -0.50 29.32
CA ALA A 324 13.71 -0.46 28.41
C ALA A 324 14.63 -1.70 28.58
N LYS A 325 14.93 -2.05 29.84
CA LYS A 325 15.71 -3.27 30.16
C LYS A 325 14.99 -4.55 29.74
N LEU A 326 13.65 -4.64 29.95
CA LEU A 326 12.86 -5.80 29.59
C LEU A 326 12.90 -6.08 28.08
N ILE A 327 12.75 -5.04 27.27
CA ILE A 327 12.67 -5.13 25.80
C ILE A 327 14.06 -4.97 25.11
N GLY A 328 15.14 -4.75 25.89
CA GLY A 328 16.48 -4.50 25.32
C GLY A 328 16.58 -3.19 24.52
N TYR A 329 15.82 -2.18 24.92
CA TYR A 329 15.75 -0.89 24.22
C TYR A 329 16.83 0.06 24.75
N HIS A 330 17.54 0.72 23.86
CA HIS A 330 18.68 1.58 24.21
C HIS A 330 18.52 3.03 23.74
N ASP A 331 17.52 3.31 22.91
CA ASP A 331 17.25 4.65 22.40
C ASP A 331 16.46 5.49 23.43
N THR A 332 16.57 6.80 23.30
CA THR A 332 15.87 7.76 24.18
C THR A 332 14.56 8.27 23.63
N LYS A 333 14.19 7.83 22.42
CA LYS A 333 12.96 8.21 21.70
C LYS A 333 12.23 6.98 21.21
N PRO A 334 10.89 7.02 21.11
CA PRO A 334 10.15 5.98 20.39
C PRO A 334 10.60 5.87 18.94
N GLN A 335 10.99 4.67 18.49
CA GLN A 335 11.56 4.43 17.16
C GLN A 335 11.07 3.14 16.54
N PHE A 336 11.18 3.09 15.21
CA PHE A 336 11.10 1.89 14.38
C PHE A 336 12.51 1.37 14.05
N ASN A 337 12.62 0.08 13.84
CA ASN A 337 13.79 -0.57 13.25
C ASN A 337 13.30 -1.73 12.39
N ASP A 338 12.82 -1.38 11.19
CA ASP A 338 12.14 -2.32 10.31
C ASP A 338 13.03 -2.65 9.13
N LEU A 339 13.06 -3.92 8.79
CA LEU A 339 13.81 -4.45 7.65
C LEU A 339 12.86 -5.21 6.73
N ASN A 340 12.80 -4.84 5.45
CA ASN A 340 12.07 -5.55 4.42
C ASN A 340 13.02 -5.94 3.29
N TRP A 341 12.90 -7.17 2.78
CA TRP A 341 13.62 -7.62 1.60
C TRP A 341 12.87 -8.74 0.89
N GLY A 342 13.11 -8.88 -0.39
CA GLY A 342 12.47 -9.94 -1.16
C GLY A 342 13.06 -10.13 -2.55
N PHE A 343 12.63 -11.24 -3.18
CA PHE A 343 12.97 -11.62 -4.54
C PHE A 343 11.71 -12.04 -5.28
N HIS A 344 11.50 -11.48 -6.48
CA HIS A 344 10.37 -11.81 -7.35
C HIS A 344 10.88 -12.27 -8.70
N LEU A 345 10.38 -13.41 -9.17
CA LEU A 345 10.60 -13.95 -10.51
C LEU A 345 9.28 -13.96 -11.25
N ALA A 346 9.20 -13.27 -12.38
CA ALA A 346 8.07 -13.34 -13.29
C ALA A 346 8.52 -13.84 -14.65
N MET A 347 7.82 -14.82 -15.21
CA MET A 347 8.07 -15.39 -16.52
C MET A 347 6.78 -15.38 -17.33
N ALA A 348 6.85 -14.95 -18.59
CA ALA A 348 5.78 -15.05 -19.58
C ALA A 348 6.27 -15.81 -20.79
N HIS A 349 5.52 -16.83 -21.22
CA HIS A 349 5.84 -17.58 -22.44
C HIS A 349 4.63 -17.60 -23.36
N ARG A 350 4.83 -17.16 -24.62
CA ARG A 350 3.79 -17.06 -25.65
C ARG A 350 3.78 -18.32 -26.53
N PHE A 351 2.68 -19.06 -26.46
CA PHE A 351 2.35 -20.13 -27.38
C PHE A 351 1.50 -19.63 -28.56
N ARG A 352 1.29 -20.45 -29.58
CA ARG A 352 0.43 -20.08 -30.72
C ARG A 352 -1.02 -19.77 -30.37
N PHE A 353 -1.53 -20.31 -29.27
CA PHE A 353 -2.95 -20.22 -28.86
C PHE A 353 -3.18 -19.54 -27.50
N GLY A 354 -2.14 -19.20 -26.78
CA GLY A 354 -2.24 -18.57 -25.48
C GLY A 354 -0.89 -18.19 -24.91
N GLN A 355 -0.90 -17.57 -23.75
CA GLN A 355 0.28 -17.17 -22.99
C GLN A 355 0.22 -17.78 -21.58
N LEU A 356 1.32 -18.37 -21.16
CA LEU A 356 1.55 -18.85 -19.81
C LEU A 356 2.31 -17.77 -19.04
N ASP A 357 1.76 -17.35 -17.90
CA ASP A 357 2.44 -16.48 -16.95
C ASP A 357 2.72 -17.24 -15.65
N ILE A 358 3.93 -17.12 -15.14
CA ILE A 358 4.38 -17.68 -13.86
C ILE A 358 4.96 -16.54 -13.04
N SER A 359 4.52 -16.42 -11.78
CA SER A 359 5.04 -15.45 -10.81
C SER A 359 5.38 -16.18 -9.52
N SER A 360 6.63 -16.03 -9.06
CA SER A 360 7.12 -16.59 -7.80
C SER A 360 7.76 -15.48 -6.99
N ALA A 361 7.41 -15.38 -5.71
CA ALA A 361 7.97 -14.37 -4.83
C ALA A 361 8.27 -14.94 -3.45
N TYR A 362 9.31 -14.41 -2.84
CA TYR A 362 9.64 -14.61 -1.44
C TYR A 362 9.94 -13.25 -0.81
N ASP A 363 9.16 -12.90 0.21
CA ASP A 363 9.25 -11.62 0.91
C ASP A 363 9.44 -11.88 2.40
N ALA A 364 10.31 -11.09 3.03
CA ALA A 364 10.58 -11.17 4.46
C ALA A 364 10.52 -9.78 5.07
N VAL A 365 9.90 -9.70 6.24
CA VAL A 365 9.78 -8.48 7.03
C VAL A 365 10.16 -8.75 8.48
N GLN A 366 10.92 -7.83 9.07
CA GLN A 366 11.24 -7.77 10.49
C GLN A 366 10.86 -6.38 10.99
N LEU A 367 9.98 -6.31 11.97
CA LEU A 367 9.57 -5.05 12.59
C LEU A 367 10.01 -5.04 14.06
N HIS A 368 10.52 -3.90 14.50
CA HIS A 368 10.77 -3.56 15.89
C HIS A 368 10.28 -2.14 16.11
N GLU A 369 9.10 -2.00 16.71
CA GLU A 369 8.43 -0.71 16.83
C GLU A 369 8.16 -0.38 18.29
N TYR A 370 8.69 0.74 18.75
CA TYR A 370 8.32 1.33 20.03
C TYR A 370 7.39 2.52 19.80
N GLN A 371 6.29 2.57 20.54
CA GLN A 371 5.28 3.63 20.48
C GLN A 371 4.86 4.04 21.88
N ASP A 372 4.85 5.33 22.16
CA ASP A 372 4.19 5.91 23.31
C ASP A 372 2.80 6.38 22.88
N GLN A 373 1.76 5.61 23.23
CA GLN A 373 0.40 5.83 22.74
C GLN A 373 -0.40 6.81 23.60
N ASP A 374 0.05 7.15 24.80
CA ASP A 374 -0.65 8.05 25.70
C ASP A 374 -0.16 9.52 25.63
N GLY A 375 1.01 9.75 25.02
CA GLY A 375 1.59 11.08 24.84
C GLY A 375 2.01 11.75 26.13
N MET A 376 2.41 10.97 27.15
CA MET A 376 2.77 11.41 28.50
C MET A 376 4.09 10.78 28.94
N PRO A 377 4.81 11.39 29.92
CA PRO A 377 5.99 10.76 30.53
C PRO A 377 5.62 9.68 31.57
N TYR A 378 4.43 9.15 31.53
CA TYR A 378 3.90 8.12 32.42
C TYR A 378 3.58 6.87 31.62
N ALA A 379 4.07 5.71 32.03
CA ALA A 379 3.80 4.45 31.35
C ALA A 379 2.35 3.99 31.64
N THR A 380 1.39 4.56 30.93
CA THR A 380 -0.02 4.15 30.98
C THR A 380 -0.44 3.38 29.73
N ALA A 381 0.28 3.51 28.62
CA ALA A 381 0.05 2.77 27.37
C ALA A 381 1.28 2.80 26.43
N ASP A 382 2.42 2.39 26.93
CA ASP A 382 3.60 2.17 26.09
C ASP A 382 3.52 0.79 25.43
N ASP A 383 3.88 0.72 24.17
CA ASP A 383 3.82 -0.48 23.33
C ASP A 383 5.15 -0.69 22.61
N TYR A 384 5.71 -1.89 22.73
CA TYR A 384 6.85 -2.32 21.94
C TYR A 384 6.53 -3.63 21.25
N ARG A 385 6.67 -3.65 19.94
CA ARG A 385 6.33 -4.80 19.11
C ARG A 385 7.53 -5.32 18.37
N THR A 386 7.68 -6.64 18.36
CA THR A 386 8.61 -7.33 17.47
C THR A 386 7.85 -8.32 16.61
N GLN A 387 8.12 -8.33 15.31
CA GLN A 387 7.50 -9.24 14.36
C GLN A 387 8.52 -9.72 13.34
N VAL A 388 8.49 -11.00 13.04
CA VAL A 388 9.18 -11.59 11.89
C VAL A 388 8.14 -12.33 11.06
N ALA A 389 8.03 -11.96 9.78
CA ALA A 389 7.13 -12.64 8.86
C ALA A 389 7.84 -12.95 7.55
N ASN A 390 7.58 -14.15 7.01
CA ASN A 390 8.07 -14.59 5.71
C ASN A 390 6.87 -15.03 4.88
N SER A 391 6.81 -14.60 3.63
CA SER A 391 5.75 -14.93 2.68
C SER A 391 6.34 -15.58 1.45
N PHE A 392 5.82 -16.73 1.04
CA PHE A 392 6.06 -17.33 -0.25
C PHE A 392 4.79 -17.26 -1.09
N THR A 393 4.89 -16.69 -2.29
CA THR A 393 3.78 -16.55 -3.23
C THR A 393 4.11 -17.22 -4.54
N GLN A 394 3.18 -18.02 -5.05
CA GLN A 394 3.26 -18.66 -6.37
C GLN A 394 1.96 -18.43 -7.12
N GLU A 395 2.05 -17.91 -8.35
CA GLU A 395 0.91 -17.81 -9.25
C GLU A 395 1.26 -18.36 -10.63
N VAL A 396 0.34 -19.12 -11.20
CA VAL A 396 0.44 -19.63 -12.56
C VAL A 396 -0.88 -19.34 -13.25
N SER A 397 -0.85 -18.65 -14.40
CA SER A 397 -2.05 -18.41 -15.19
C SER A 397 -1.81 -18.66 -16.67
N PHE A 398 -2.88 -19.06 -17.34
CA PHE A 398 -2.88 -19.29 -18.77
C PHE A 398 -4.07 -18.58 -19.40
N HIS A 399 -3.82 -17.77 -20.42
CA HIS A 399 -4.85 -16.92 -21.03
C HIS A 399 -4.67 -16.85 -22.55
N ASN A 400 -5.72 -16.42 -23.26
CA ASN A 400 -5.61 -16.22 -24.71
C ASN A 400 -4.72 -15.01 -25.04
N LEU A 401 -4.12 -15.04 -26.23
CA LEU A 401 -3.27 -13.94 -26.71
C LEU A 401 -4.05 -12.63 -26.79
N LYS A 402 -3.41 -11.52 -26.42
CA LYS A 402 -4.01 -10.17 -26.38
C LYS A 402 -4.43 -9.63 -27.74
N ASP A 403 -3.69 -9.99 -28.78
CA ASP A 403 -3.90 -9.66 -30.18
C ASP A 403 -4.89 -10.60 -30.89
N SER A 404 -5.47 -11.56 -30.13
CA SER A 404 -6.48 -12.45 -30.67
C SER A 404 -7.72 -11.69 -31.15
N THR A 405 -8.08 -11.89 -32.40
CA THR A 405 -9.33 -11.39 -33.00
C THR A 405 -10.57 -12.17 -32.58
N SER A 406 -10.40 -13.17 -31.73
CA SER A 406 -11.49 -14.02 -31.21
C SER A 406 -12.54 -13.18 -30.48
N ARG A 407 -13.80 -13.56 -30.69
CA ARG A 407 -14.90 -13.03 -29.88
C ARG A 407 -14.88 -13.55 -28.43
N PHE A 408 -14.16 -14.65 -28.19
CA PHE A 408 -14.06 -15.31 -26.91
C PHE A 408 -12.69 -15.02 -26.29
N SER A 409 -12.69 -14.57 -25.06
CA SER A 409 -11.52 -14.36 -24.22
C SER A 409 -11.62 -15.23 -22.97
N TRP A 410 -10.52 -15.78 -22.53
CA TRP A 410 -10.45 -16.61 -21.34
C TRP A 410 -9.13 -16.41 -20.61
N ASP A 411 -9.16 -16.61 -19.32
CA ASP A 411 -8.04 -16.59 -18.39
C ASP A 411 -8.33 -17.60 -17.28
N ALA A 412 -7.39 -18.45 -16.94
CA ALA A 412 -7.49 -19.41 -15.86
C ALA A 412 -6.17 -19.47 -15.10
N GLY A 413 -6.24 -19.55 -13.78
CA GLY A 413 -5.03 -19.56 -12.97
C GLY A 413 -5.20 -20.15 -11.59
N LEU A 414 -4.04 -20.39 -10.99
CA LEU A 414 -3.85 -20.91 -9.64
C LEU A 414 -2.96 -19.96 -8.88
N TYR A 415 -3.36 -19.61 -7.67
CA TYR A 415 -2.59 -18.79 -6.74
C TYR A 415 -2.39 -19.56 -5.43
N TYR A 416 -1.18 -19.54 -4.92
CA TYR A 416 -0.82 -20.07 -3.61
C TYR A 416 0.01 -19.05 -2.85
N ASN A 417 -0.32 -18.84 -1.59
CA ASN A 417 0.47 -18.04 -0.67
C ASN A 417 0.61 -18.77 0.67
N ARG A 418 1.81 -18.72 1.25
CA ARG A 418 2.08 -19.20 2.59
C ARG A 418 2.84 -18.15 3.38
N ILE A 419 2.31 -17.79 4.55
CA ILE A 419 2.91 -16.85 5.49
C ILE A 419 3.28 -17.59 6.76
N MET A 420 4.50 -17.36 7.24
CA MET A 420 4.97 -17.78 8.56
C MET A 420 5.32 -16.54 9.36
N GLN A 421 4.56 -16.27 10.42
CA GLN A 421 4.71 -15.08 11.24
C GLN A 421 4.93 -15.47 12.70
N LYS A 422 5.86 -14.76 13.39
CA LYS A 422 6.04 -14.76 14.84
C LYS A 422 5.99 -13.34 15.34
N GLN A 423 5.33 -13.12 16.47
CA GLN A 423 5.15 -11.79 17.04
C GLN A 423 5.19 -11.83 18.55
N ASN A 424 5.84 -10.81 19.15
CA ASN A 424 5.77 -10.48 20.55
C ASN A 424 5.36 -9.02 20.70
N ASN A 425 4.34 -8.78 21.52
CA ASN A 425 3.86 -7.44 21.89
C ASN A 425 4.11 -7.23 23.38
N TYR A 426 4.89 -6.20 23.71
CA TYR A 426 5.18 -5.81 25.08
C TYR A 426 4.41 -4.55 25.41
N TYR A 427 3.87 -4.46 26.61
CA TYR A 427 3.12 -3.30 27.09
C TYR A 427 3.62 -2.87 28.46
N ASP A 428 3.77 -1.57 28.66
CA ASP A 428 3.97 -0.99 29.98
C ASP A 428 2.71 -0.20 30.40
N PHE A 429 2.04 -0.72 31.42
CA PHE A 429 0.91 -0.10 32.09
C PHE A 429 1.22 0.17 33.57
N SER A 430 2.50 0.25 33.93
CA SER A 430 2.93 0.28 35.33
C SER A 430 2.47 1.51 36.09
N ASP A 431 2.17 2.64 35.41
CA ASP A 431 1.58 3.85 36.00
C ASP A 431 0.05 3.88 35.89
N TYR A 432 -0.57 2.91 35.24
CA TYR A 432 -2.02 2.86 35.14
C TYR A 432 -2.61 2.16 36.36
N ALA A 433 -3.33 2.93 37.20
CA ALA A 433 -3.82 2.47 38.52
C ALA A 433 -4.67 1.18 38.50
N LEU A 434 -5.34 0.88 37.37
CA LEU A 434 -6.17 -0.32 37.24
C LEU A 434 -5.39 -1.57 36.79
N ARG A 435 -4.15 -1.41 36.31
CA ARG A 435 -3.30 -2.51 35.84
C ARG A 435 -2.02 -2.60 36.66
N GLY A 436 -1.18 -1.57 36.64
CA GLY A 436 0.04 -1.47 37.45
C GLY A 436 1.12 -2.51 37.13
N TYR A 437 1.13 -3.06 35.89
CA TYR A 437 2.08 -4.11 35.48
C TYR A 437 2.55 -3.93 34.03
N MET A 438 3.65 -4.59 33.70
CA MET A 438 4.11 -4.82 32.34
C MET A 438 3.61 -6.19 31.85
N SER A 439 3.36 -6.33 30.55
CA SER A 439 2.95 -7.61 29.96
C SER A 439 3.63 -7.88 28.62
N GLU A 440 3.73 -9.17 28.26
CA GLU A 440 4.15 -9.66 26.95
C GLU A 440 3.09 -10.60 26.40
N THR A 441 2.59 -10.35 25.18
CA THR A 441 1.75 -11.31 24.44
C THR A 441 2.54 -11.83 23.26
N ARG A 442 2.72 -13.15 23.18
CA ARG A 442 3.48 -13.82 22.12
C ARG A 442 2.69 -14.91 21.43
N PHE A 443 2.90 -15.07 20.14
CA PHE A 443 2.26 -16.09 19.31
C PHE A 443 3.00 -16.30 17.99
N SER A 444 2.64 -17.41 17.31
CA SER A 444 2.93 -17.62 15.89
C SER A 444 1.63 -17.66 15.10
N SER A 445 1.63 -17.17 13.86
CA SER A 445 0.44 -17.14 13.00
C SER A 445 0.77 -17.64 11.59
N PRO A 446 0.83 -18.98 11.38
CA PRO A 446 0.93 -19.54 10.04
C PRO A 446 -0.39 -19.39 9.30
N GLN A 447 -0.28 -19.02 7.99
CA GLN A 447 -1.42 -18.82 7.09
C GLN A 447 -1.11 -19.46 5.75
N GLU A 448 -2.12 -20.09 5.14
CA GLU A 448 -2.03 -20.67 3.80
C GLU A 448 -3.30 -20.32 3.02
N THR A 449 -3.13 -19.79 1.82
CA THR A 449 -4.22 -19.44 0.92
C THR A 449 -3.99 -20.12 -0.42
N PHE A 450 -5.01 -20.79 -0.93
CA PHE A 450 -5.04 -21.37 -2.25
C PHE A 450 -6.28 -20.86 -3.00
N ASN A 451 -6.09 -20.19 -4.13
CA ASN A 451 -7.16 -19.65 -4.96
C ASN A 451 -7.05 -20.18 -6.40
N GLN A 452 -8.17 -20.65 -6.94
CA GLN A 452 -8.32 -21.12 -8.32
C GLN A 452 -9.34 -20.22 -8.99
N TYR A 453 -9.03 -19.71 -10.19
CA TYR A 453 -9.93 -18.80 -10.87
C TYR A 453 -10.04 -19.07 -12.37
N VAL A 454 -11.20 -18.74 -12.92
CA VAL A 454 -11.47 -18.74 -14.36
C VAL A 454 -12.28 -17.50 -14.71
N THR A 455 -11.83 -16.80 -15.74
CA THR A 455 -12.52 -15.65 -16.33
C THR A 455 -12.84 -15.94 -17.79
N LEU A 456 -14.07 -15.71 -18.18
CA LEU A 456 -14.55 -15.85 -19.56
C LEU A 456 -15.14 -14.52 -20.03
N GLY A 457 -14.83 -14.14 -21.26
CA GLY A 457 -15.43 -12.97 -21.89
C GLY A 457 -15.94 -13.32 -23.29
N TYR A 458 -17.10 -12.80 -23.65
CA TYR A 458 -17.69 -13.03 -24.97
C TYR A 458 -18.24 -11.75 -25.61
N LYS A 459 -17.75 -11.41 -26.80
CA LYS A 459 -18.25 -10.29 -27.60
C LYS A 459 -19.46 -10.76 -28.41
N VAL A 460 -20.68 -10.54 -27.88
CA VAL A 460 -21.93 -10.86 -28.56
C VAL A 460 -22.09 -10.01 -29.82
N LEU A 461 -21.81 -8.70 -29.69
CA LEU A 461 -21.72 -7.74 -30.78
C LEU A 461 -20.32 -7.13 -30.80
N LYS A 462 -19.96 -6.38 -31.86
CA LYS A 462 -18.67 -5.69 -31.91
C LYS A 462 -18.46 -4.72 -30.75
N ASN A 463 -19.55 -4.17 -30.20
CA ASN A 463 -19.60 -3.15 -29.16
C ASN A 463 -20.26 -3.63 -27.85
N LEU A 464 -20.63 -4.90 -27.76
CA LEU A 464 -21.27 -5.47 -26.56
C LEU A 464 -20.53 -6.73 -26.10
N ARG A 465 -19.99 -6.70 -24.87
CA ARG A 465 -19.22 -7.79 -24.27
C ARG A 465 -19.83 -8.21 -22.93
N PHE A 466 -19.96 -9.51 -22.71
CA PHE A 466 -20.22 -10.10 -21.40
C PHE A 466 -18.92 -10.63 -20.81
N VAL A 467 -18.77 -10.49 -19.49
CA VAL A 467 -17.63 -10.98 -18.72
C VAL A 467 -18.16 -11.73 -17.52
N GLY A 468 -17.65 -12.95 -17.31
CA GLY A 468 -17.91 -13.73 -16.10
C GLY A 468 -16.61 -14.25 -15.52
N SER A 469 -16.43 -14.14 -14.21
CA SER A 469 -15.32 -14.72 -13.47
C SER A 469 -15.86 -15.51 -12.29
N ILE A 470 -15.24 -16.63 -12.00
CA ILE A 470 -15.49 -17.43 -10.80
C ILE A 470 -14.15 -17.81 -10.20
N SER A 471 -14.06 -17.75 -8.89
CA SER A 471 -12.93 -18.30 -8.16
C SER A 471 -13.38 -19.07 -6.92
N HIS A 472 -12.57 -20.02 -6.51
CA HIS A 472 -12.71 -20.76 -5.27
C HIS A 472 -11.46 -20.59 -4.44
N GLU A 473 -11.60 -19.97 -3.27
CA GLU A 473 -10.52 -19.74 -2.32
C GLU A 473 -10.69 -20.64 -1.09
N SER A 474 -9.61 -21.32 -0.74
CA SER A 474 -9.41 -22.03 0.51
C SER A 474 -8.33 -21.31 1.32
N ASP A 475 -8.68 -20.83 2.49
CA ASP A 475 -7.78 -20.12 3.41
C ASP A 475 -7.75 -20.81 4.75
N SER A 476 -6.55 -21.11 5.26
CA SER A 476 -6.29 -21.74 6.56
C SER A 476 -5.38 -20.85 7.38
N ARG A 477 -5.81 -20.50 8.58
CA ARG A 477 -5.08 -19.67 9.52
C ARG A 477 -5.03 -20.29 10.88
N GLN A 478 -3.92 -20.09 11.56
CA GLN A 478 -3.76 -20.54 12.93
C GLN A 478 -3.18 -19.40 13.79
N LEU A 479 -3.55 -19.43 15.04
CA LEU A 479 -2.91 -18.69 16.14
C LEU A 479 -2.33 -19.73 17.07
N VAL A 480 -1.01 -19.88 17.07
CA VAL A 480 -0.30 -20.99 17.73
C VAL A 480 0.41 -20.47 18.98
N ASP A 481 0.26 -21.19 20.08
CA ASP A 481 0.93 -20.96 21.37
C ASP A 481 0.71 -19.54 21.91
N LEU A 482 -0.51 -19.02 21.77
CA LEU A 482 -0.87 -17.70 22.29
C LEU A 482 -0.72 -17.69 23.82
N THR A 483 0.19 -16.88 24.30
CA THR A 483 0.49 -16.72 25.71
C THR A 483 0.62 -15.24 26.06
N THR A 484 0.01 -14.82 27.17
CA THR A 484 0.25 -13.49 27.75
C THR A 484 0.92 -13.66 29.12
N ILE A 485 2.10 -13.11 29.26
CA ILE A 485 2.91 -13.07 30.47
C ILE A 485 2.64 -11.74 31.17
N HIS A 486 2.16 -11.78 32.39
CA HIS A 486 2.03 -10.61 33.24
C HIS A 486 3.19 -10.60 34.23
N PHE A 487 4.15 -9.71 34.07
CA PHE A 487 5.32 -9.66 34.94
C PHE A 487 4.92 -9.37 36.40
N GLY A 488 5.25 -10.32 37.29
CA GLY A 488 4.83 -10.29 38.68
C GLY A 488 3.49 -10.96 38.99
N HIS A 489 2.82 -11.56 37.99
CA HIS A 489 1.55 -12.28 38.12
C HIS A 489 1.61 -13.63 37.37
N ASN A 490 0.49 -14.36 37.37
CA ASN A 490 0.40 -15.65 36.68
C ASN A 490 0.30 -15.44 35.16
N ASP A 491 1.00 -16.29 34.39
CA ASP A 491 0.91 -16.35 32.95
C ASP A 491 -0.45 -16.87 32.48
N LEU A 492 -0.96 -16.33 31.41
CA LEU A 492 -2.21 -16.75 30.75
C LEU A 492 -1.86 -17.49 29.46
N ASN A 493 -2.12 -18.78 29.41
CA ASN A 493 -1.93 -19.60 28.21
C ASN A 493 -3.29 -19.86 27.55
N PHE A 494 -3.45 -19.45 26.31
CA PHE A 494 -4.68 -19.61 25.54
C PHE A 494 -4.56 -20.72 24.48
N GLY A 495 -3.38 -21.32 24.29
CA GLY A 495 -3.14 -22.43 23.39
C GLY A 495 -3.19 -22.06 21.91
N THR A 496 -3.69 -23.00 21.11
CA THR A 496 -3.74 -22.88 19.64
C THR A 496 -5.19 -22.83 19.16
N HIS A 497 -5.47 -21.88 18.25
CA HIS A 497 -6.76 -21.68 17.61
C HIS A 497 -6.61 -21.71 16.09
N GLY A 498 -7.65 -22.17 15.37
CA GLY A 498 -7.66 -22.25 13.91
C GLY A 498 -8.91 -21.62 13.30
N ALA A 499 -8.76 -21.07 12.11
CA ALA A 499 -9.84 -20.57 11.27
C ALA A 499 -9.69 -21.14 9.86
N LEU A 500 -10.79 -21.57 9.27
CA LEU A 500 -10.87 -22.04 7.89
C LEU A 500 -11.92 -21.23 7.14
N ALA A 501 -11.62 -20.84 5.91
CA ALA A 501 -12.57 -20.25 4.99
C ALA A 501 -12.50 -21.00 3.67
N ASN A 502 -13.68 -21.39 3.15
CA ASN A 502 -13.84 -22.02 1.84
C ASN A 502 -14.99 -21.31 1.14
N GLN A 503 -14.71 -20.50 0.13
CA GLN A 503 -15.71 -19.65 -0.48
C GLN A 503 -15.56 -19.58 -1.99
N PHE A 504 -16.72 -19.56 -2.68
CA PHE A 504 -16.80 -19.15 -4.07
C PHE A 504 -17.03 -17.64 -4.14
N THR A 505 -16.21 -16.98 -4.94
CA THR A 505 -16.31 -15.54 -5.28
C THR A 505 -16.38 -15.38 -6.79
N GLY A 506 -16.63 -14.19 -7.29
CA GLY A 506 -16.67 -13.98 -8.73
C GLY A 506 -17.33 -12.67 -9.15
N LYS A 507 -17.41 -12.52 -10.47
CA LYS A 507 -17.96 -11.34 -11.15
C LYS A 507 -18.80 -11.76 -12.34
N VAL A 508 -19.92 -11.06 -12.55
CA VAL A 508 -20.66 -11.06 -13.82
C VAL A 508 -20.84 -9.61 -14.24
N GLY A 509 -20.51 -9.29 -15.49
CA GLY A 509 -20.56 -7.92 -15.99
C GLY A 509 -20.91 -7.84 -17.47
N ILE A 510 -21.39 -6.67 -17.87
CA ILE A 510 -21.69 -6.27 -19.23
C ILE A 510 -21.00 -4.96 -19.55
N GLU A 511 -20.37 -4.89 -20.72
CA GLU A 511 -19.68 -3.72 -21.24
C GLU A 511 -20.26 -3.35 -22.59
N TYR A 512 -20.75 -2.11 -22.72
CA TYR A 512 -21.33 -1.58 -23.96
C TYR A 512 -20.57 -0.34 -24.45
N GLN A 513 -19.79 -0.50 -25.52
CA GLN A 513 -19.09 0.57 -26.19
C GLN A 513 -20.05 1.28 -27.13
N ALA A 514 -20.77 2.29 -26.65
CA ALA A 514 -21.78 3.01 -27.43
C ALA A 514 -21.17 3.76 -28.61
N THR A 515 -20.02 4.39 -28.39
CA THR A 515 -19.19 5.05 -29.42
C THR A 515 -17.71 4.70 -29.17
N PRO A 516 -16.76 4.98 -30.07
CA PRO A 516 -15.34 4.77 -29.81
C PRO A 516 -14.83 5.48 -28.54
N THR A 517 -15.53 6.52 -28.09
CA THR A 517 -15.15 7.36 -26.94
C THR A 517 -16.10 7.27 -25.75
N SER A 518 -17.12 6.40 -25.80
CA SER A 518 -18.12 6.28 -24.73
C SER A 518 -18.38 4.82 -24.40
N LEU A 519 -18.06 4.44 -23.16
CA LEU A 519 -18.30 3.11 -22.59
C LEU A 519 -19.31 3.21 -21.46
N PHE A 520 -20.28 2.29 -21.45
CA PHE A 520 -21.19 2.02 -20.32
C PHE A 520 -20.93 0.61 -19.83
N TYR A 521 -21.00 0.41 -18.53
CA TYR A 521 -20.84 -0.92 -17.94
C TYR A 521 -21.74 -1.10 -16.71
N ALA A 522 -22.02 -2.37 -16.41
CA ALA A 522 -22.63 -2.77 -15.16
C ALA A 522 -22.05 -4.11 -14.73
N ASP A 523 -21.86 -4.30 -13.43
CA ASP A 523 -21.41 -5.58 -12.90
C ASP A 523 -21.94 -5.87 -11.51
N ILE A 524 -21.92 -7.18 -11.18
CA ILE A 524 -22.19 -7.72 -9.85
C ILE A 524 -20.94 -8.51 -9.46
N ARG A 525 -20.41 -8.25 -8.26
CA ARG A 525 -19.22 -8.91 -7.73
C ARG A 525 -19.51 -9.46 -6.34
N LYS A 526 -19.04 -10.68 -6.07
CA LYS A 526 -19.01 -11.25 -4.73
C LYS A 526 -17.55 -11.39 -4.30
N GLY A 527 -17.16 -10.77 -3.20
CA GLY A 527 -15.84 -10.91 -2.57
C GLY A 527 -15.94 -11.50 -1.18
N MET A 528 -14.79 -11.96 -0.69
CA MET A 528 -14.63 -12.53 0.64
C MET A 528 -13.28 -12.07 1.22
N LYS A 529 -13.25 -11.85 2.53
CA LYS A 529 -12.03 -11.76 3.34
C LYS A 529 -12.12 -12.82 4.42
N PRO A 530 -11.08 -13.63 4.63
CA PRO A 530 -11.08 -14.68 5.64
C PRO A 530 -11.25 -14.15 7.05
N GLY A 531 -11.63 -15.01 7.97
CA GLY A 531 -11.63 -14.75 9.40
C GLY A 531 -10.22 -14.49 9.92
N GLY A 532 -10.13 -13.92 11.11
CA GLY A 532 -8.86 -13.58 11.74
C GLY A 532 -8.93 -13.68 13.25
N PHE A 533 -7.90 -13.20 13.94
CA PHE A 533 -7.74 -13.29 15.37
C PHE A 533 -7.41 -11.93 15.99
N THR A 534 -7.91 -11.70 17.20
CA THR A 534 -7.45 -10.62 18.07
C THR A 534 -6.32 -11.16 18.95
N ALA A 535 -5.08 -10.90 18.59
CA ALA A 535 -3.91 -11.39 19.32
C ALA A 535 -3.11 -10.26 19.98
N ASN A 536 -3.76 -9.11 20.20
CA ASN A 536 -3.19 -7.98 20.91
C ASN A 536 -3.46 -8.18 22.42
N ASN A 537 -2.58 -7.83 23.31
CA ASN A 537 -2.75 -7.90 24.79
C ASN A 537 -3.92 -8.78 25.25
N THR A 538 -3.86 -10.08 24.93
CA THR A 538 -4.96 -11.03 25.16
C THR A 538 -5.04 -11.37 26.65
N VAL A 539 -6.18 -11.11 27.27
CA VAL A 539 -6.41 -11.34 28.71
C VAL A 539 -7.51 -12.36 29.00
N VAL A 540 -8.26 -12.78 27.98
CA VAL A 540 -9.31 -13.80 28.09
C VAL A 540 -9.37 -14.67 26.83
N ALA A 541 -9.77 -15.90 26.99
CA ALA A 541 -9.90 -16.89 25.91
C ALA A 541 -10.87 -16.45 24.80
N GLN A 542 -11.84 -15.58 25.08
CA GLN A 542 -12.77 -15.06 24.07
C GLN A 542 -12.05 -14.20 23.02
N GLN A 543 -10.98 -13.47 23.37
CA GLN A 543 -10.18 -12.69 22.40
C GLN A 543 -9.39 -13.59 21.43
N ALA A 544 -9.02 -14.80 21.87
CA ALA A 544 -8.29 -15.77 21.07
C ALA A 544 -9.18 -16.51 20.03
N GLN A 545 -10.51 -16.39 20.15
CA GLN A 545 -11.41 -17.05 19.19
C GLN A 545 -11.38 -16.36 17.83
N PRO A 546 -11.44 -17.12 16.72
CA PRO A 546 -11.48 -16.55 15.39
C PRO A 546 -12.79 -15.79 15.15
N ILE A 547 -12.71 -14.64 14.45
CA ILE A 547 -13.87 -13.97 13.90
C ILE A 547 -14.29 -14.61 12.57
N LYS A 548 -15.57 -14.46 12.20
CA LYS A 548 -16.11 -15.01 10.96
C LYS A 548 -15.48 -14.35 9.72
N PRO A 549 -15.37 -15.08 8.59
CA PRO A 549 -15.11 -14.47 7.30
C PRO A 549 -16.18 -13.43 6.96
N GLU A 550 -15.76 -12.30 6.39
CA GLU A 550 -16.70 -11.28 5.88
C GLU A 550 -16.93 -11.45 4.39
N THR A 551 -18.11 -11.05 3.91
CA THR A 551 -18.46 -11.10 2.48
C THR A 551 -19.16 -9.84 2.03
N ILE A 552 -18.92 -9.43 0.79
CA ILE A 552 -19.63 -8.34 0.12
C ILE A 552 -20.26 -8.86 -1.18
N LEU A 553 -21.53 -8.54 -1.37
CA LEU A 553 -22.17 -8.58 -2.67
C LEU A 553 -22.29 -7.13 -3.17
N ALA A 554 -21.49 -6.81 -4.19
CA ALA A 554 -21.37 -5.47 -4.76
C ALA A 554 -22.09 -5.36 -6.08
N TYR A 555 -22.81 -4.27 -6.28
CA TYR A 555 -23.45 -3.87 -7.55
C TYR A 555 -22.81 -2.57 -8.00
N GLU A 556 -22.38 -2.48 -9.26
CA GLU A 556 -21.79 -1.27 -9.82
C GLU A 556 -22.36 -1.00 -11.22
N ILE A 557 -22.63 0.27 -11.49
CA ILE A 557 -22.89 0.78 -12.84
C ILE A 557 -21.99 1.98 -13.08
N GLY A 558 -21.48 2.13 -14.31
CA GLY A 558 -20.62 3.27 -14.60
C GLY A 558 -20.55 3.60 -16.08
N THR A 559 -19.93 4.73 -16.34
CA THR A 559 -19.69 5.26 -17.68
C THR A 559 -18.33 5.93 -17.78
N LYS A 560 -17.70 5.81 -18.94
CA LYS A 560 -16.41 6.45 -19.28
C LYS A 560 -16.53 7.13 -20.61
N ASN A 561 -16.21 8.43 -20.65
CA ASN A 561 -16.47 9.24 -21.83
C ASN A 561 -15.31 10.20 -22.10
N ASP A 562 -14.92 10.30 -23.37
CA ASP A 562 -14.03 11.32 -23.89
C ASP A 562 -14.80 12.21 -24.90
N PHE A 563 -14.85 13.51 -24.65
CA PHE A 563 -15.54 14.50 -25.45
C PHE A 563 -14.57 15.47 -26.09
N PHE A 564 -15.04 16.19 -27.13
CA PHE A 564 -14.32 17.29 -27.79
C PHE A 564 -12.90 16.91 -28.24
N ALA A 565 -12.76 15.77 -28.92
CA ALA A 565 -11.47 15.22 -29.36
C ALA A 565 -10.47 15.06 -28.16
N HIS A 566 -10.92 14.42 -27.11
CA HIS A 566 -10.17 14.15 -25.86
C HIS A 566 -9.81 15.39 -25.01
N ARG A 567 -10.45 16.57 -25.27
CA ARG A 567 -10.26 17.73 -24.41
C ARG A 567 -11.01 17.68 -23.10
N LEU A 568 -12.01 16.81 -22.99
CA LEU A 568 -12.77 16.60 -21.77
C LEU A 568 -13.01 15.10 -21.57
N ARG A 569 -12.47 14.55 -20.51
CA ARG A 569 -12.74 13.20 -20.03
C ARG A 569 -13.65 13.27 -18.81
N LEU A 570 -14.74 12.49 -18.81
CA LEU A 570 -15.67 12.38 -17.69
C LEU A 570 -15.98 10.92 -17.44
N ASN A 571 -15.64 10.43 -16.25
CA ASN A 571 -16.00 9.10 -15.79
C ASN A 571 -16.89 9.20 -14.55
N ALA A 572 -17.86 8.30 -14.43
CA ALA A 572 -18.74 8.23 -13.27
C ALA A 572 -19.10 6.78 -12.96
N ALA A 573 -19.27 6.48 -11.69
CA ALA A 573 -19.76 5.20 -11.21
C ALA A 573 -20.71 5.39 -10.03
N ALA A 574 -21.68 4.49 -9.90
CA ALA A 574 -22.52 4.35 -8.73
C ALA A 574 -22.44 2.90 -8.23
N PHE A 575 -22.37 2.73 -6.92
CA PHE A 575 -22.18 1.43 -6.30
C PHE A 575 -23.10 1.23 -5.10
N TYR A 576 -23.39 -0.06 -4.83
CA TYR A 576 -24.17 -0.51 -3.67
C TYR A 576 -23.58 -1.84 -3.17
N TYR A 577 -23.30 -1.94 -1.86
CA TYR A 577 -22.71 -3.09 -1.19
C TYR A 577 -23.64 -3.63 -0.12
N ASP A 578 -24.07 -4.89 -0.22
CA ASP A 578 -24.65 -5.69 0.86
C ASP A 578 -23.47 -6.38 1.57
N TYR A 579 -23.09 -5.88 2.75
CA TYR A 579 -21.95 -6.32 3.51
C TYR A 579 -22.38 -7.19 4.66
N ARG A 580 -21.86 -8.39 4.75
CA ARG A 580 -22.20 -9.37 5.78
C ARG A 580 -20.99 -9.77 6.59
N ASP A 581 -21.24 -9.99 7.90
CA ASP A 581 -20.25 -10.35 8.91
C ASP A 581 -18.99 -9.41 8.85
N GLN A 582 -19.22 -8.10 8.61
CA GLN A 582 -18.17 -7.09 8.53
C GLN A 582 -17.31 -7.11 9.79
N GLN A 583 -16.00 -7.24 9.64
CA GLN A 583 -15.05 -7.26 10.75
C GLN A 583 -14.71 -5.82 11.16
N VAL A 584 -14.94 -5.50 12.43
CA VAL A 584 -14.63 -4.17 12.99
C VAL A 584 -13.96 -4.31 14.34
N LEU A 585 -13.20 -3.27 14.73
CA LEU A 585 -12.72 -3.15 16.09
C LEU A 585 -13.89 -2.75 16.99
N GLY A 586 -14.21 -3.60 17.95
CA GLY A 586 -15.20 -3.38 18.98
C GLY A 586 -14.61 -3.58 20.37
N ASN A 587 -15.46 -3.87 21.34
CA ASN A 587 -15.06 -4.12 22.71
C ASN A 587 -15.79 -5.35 23.26
N ILE A 588 -15.12 -6.04 24.21
CA ILE A 588 -15.73 -7.01 25.12
C ILE A 588 -15.52 -6.53 26.55
N VAL A 589 -16.37 -6.97 27.48
CA VAL A 589 -16.21 -6.64 28.92
C VAL A 589 -15.68 -7.85 29.66
N VAL A 590 -14.56 -7.64 30.32
CA VAL A 590 -13.87 -8.67 31.12
C VAL A 590 -13.99 -8.23 32.60
N PRO A 591 -14.55 -9.08 33.50
CA PRO A 591 -14.82 -8.69 34.89
C PRO A 591 -13.61 -8.13 35.65
N SER A 592 -12.40 -8.63 35.36
CA SER A 592 -11.16 -8.23 36.04
C SER A 592 -10.40 -7.09 35.33
N TYR A 593 -10.74 -6.79 34.05
CA TYR A 593 -9.98 -5.87 33.19
C TYR A 593 -10.82 -4.73 32.60
N GLY A 594 -12.14 -4.84 32.68
CA GLY A 594 -13.05 -3.86 32.14
C GLY A 594 -13.35 -4.03 30.65
N SER A 595 -13.53 -2.91 29.95
CA SER A 595 -13.75 -2.92 28.50
C SER A 595 -12.41 -3.06 27.78
N VAL A 596 -12.22 -4.15 27.07
CA VAL A 596 -11.00 -4.45 26.28
C VAL A 596 -11.32 -4.55 24.81
N GLY A 597 -10.39 -4.08 23.95
CA GLY A 597 -10.54 -4.15 22.50
C GLY A 597 -10.58 -5.60 22.00
N SER A 598 -11.47 -5.88 21.07
CA SER A 598 -11.57 -7.16 20.37
C SER A 598 -12.21 -6.96 19.01
N TYR A 599 -11.83 -7.80 18.04
CA TYR A 599 -12.57 -7.82 16.78
C TYR A 599 -13.94 -8.44 16.97
N VAL A 600 -14.93 -7.82 16.34
CA VAL A 600 -16.32 -8.28 16.36
C VAL A 600 -16.88 -8.26 14.94
N SER A 601 -17.85 -9.14 14.66
CA SER A 601 -18.53 -9.18 13.38
C SER A 601 -19.82 -8.37 13.44
N VAL A 602 -20.03 -7.46 12.50
CA VAL A 602 -21.29 -6.78 12.23
C VAL A 602 -22.11 -7.69 11.30
N PRO A 603 -23.23 -8.25 11.73
CA PRO A 603 -23.96 -9.23 10.93
C PRO A 603 -24.39 -8.71 9.57
N ARG A 604 -24.78 -7.43 9.49
CA ARG A 604 -25.13 -6.79 8.22
C ARG A 604 -24.93 -5.29 8.27
N SER A 605 -24.32 -4.75 7.22
CA SER A 605 -24.22 -3.32 6.94
C SER A 605 -24.43 -3.06 5.43
N THR A 606 -24.79 -1.83 5.11
CA THR A 606 -24.98 -1.38 3.72
C THR A 606 -24.07 -0.18 3.48
N ILE A 607 -23.34 -0.19 2.34
CA ILE A 607 -22.57 0.95 1.86
C ILE A 607 -23.02 1.26 0.44
N TRP A 608 -23.28 2.53 0.13
CA TRP A 608 -23.62 2.97 -1.22
C TRP A 608 -22.99 4.33 -1.51
N GLY A 609 -22.81 4.64 -2.78
CA GLY A 609 -22.23 5.91 -3.15
C GLY A 609 -22.16 6.14 -4.65
N VAL A 610 -21.62 7.33 -4.98
CA VAL A 610 -21.33 7.77 -6.34
C VAL A 610 -19.94 8.37 -6.40
N GLU A 611 -19.25 8.15 -7.50
CA GLU A 611 -17.91 8.67 -7.78
C GLU A 611 -17.87 9.30 -9.15
N GLY A 612 -17.06 10.34 -9.30
CA GLY A 612 -16.81 10.97 -10.59
C GLY A 612 -15.39 11.46 -10.71
N SER A 613 -14.85 11.39 -11.92
CA SER A 613 -13.57 11.99 -12.27
C SER A 613 -13.72 12.83 -13.55
N MET A 614 -13.02 13.95 -13.58
CA MET A 614 -12.93 14.84 -14.70
C MET A 614 -11.47 15.18 -14.99
N GLU A 615 -11.09 15.13 -16.26
CA GLU A 615 -9.86 15.73 -16.77
C GLU A 615 -10.25 16.63 -17.96
N ALA A 616 -9.85 17.90 -17.89
CA ALA A 616 -10.21 18.87 -18.91
C ALA A 616 -8.99 19.69 -19.37
N HIS A 617 -8.90 19.90 -20.70
CA HIS A 617 -7.90 20.74 -21.35
C HIS A 617 -8.62 21.91 -22.09
N PRO A 618 -9.10 22.94 -21.32
CA PRO A 618 -9.81 24.08 -21.93
C PRO A 618 -8.95 24.81 -22.95
N THR A 619 -7.66 24.94 -22.70
CA THR A 619 -6.63 25.44 -23.60
C THR A 619 -5.50 24.43 -23.74
N ARG A 620 -4.50 24.71 -24.59
CA ARG A 620 -3.31 23.85 -24.71
C ARG A 620 -2.43 23.88 -23.45
N ASP A 621 -2.53 24.95 -22.66
CA ASP A 621 -1.65 25.24 -21.55
C ASP A 621 -2.32 25.03 -20.20
N LEU A 622 -3.63 24.74 -20.16
CA LEU A 622 -4.38 24.54 -18.93
C LEU A 622 -4.93 23.11 -18.84
N THR A 623 -4.52 22.40 -17.81
CA THR A 623 -5.07 21.10 -17.42
C THR A 623 -5.79 21.25 -16.09
N LEU A 624 -7.05 20.81 -16.05
CA LEU A 624 -7.87 20.76 -14.84
C LEU A 624 -8.19 19.31 -14.55
N THR A 625 -7.98 18.87 -13.31
CA THR A 625 -8.42 17.57 -12.86
C THR A 625 -9.34 17.70 -11.63
N GLN A 626 -10.37 16.87 -11.56
CA GLN A 626 -11.28 16.82 -10.44
C GLN A 626 -11.69 15.38 -10.19
N VAL A 627 -11.64 14.97 -8.92
CA VAL A 627 -12.15 13.69 -8.46
C VAL A 627 -13.09 13.95 -7.28
N VAL A 628 -14.27 13.35 -7.28
CA VAL A 628 -15.28 13.49 -6.24
C VAL A 628 -15.85 12.13 -5.90
N GLY A 629 -15.95 11.82 -4.61
CA GLY A 629 -16.67 10.67 -4.07
C GLY A 629 -17.68 11.10 -3.03
N TYR A 630 -18.89 10.57 -3.13
CA TYR A 630 -19.90 10.61 -2.07
C TYR A 630 -20.27 9.18 -1.71
N GLN A 631 -20.28 8.88 -0.41
CA GLN A 631 -20.63 7.57 0.09
C GLN A 631 -21.35 7.65 1.44
N ARG A 632 -22.10 6.60 1.75
CA ARG A 632 -22.76 6.45 3.04
C ARG A 632 -22.77 4.98 3.44
N GLY A 633 -22.33 4.71 4.67
CA GLY A 633 -22.40 3.41 5.31
C GLY A 633 -23.38 3.43 6.47
N VAL A 634 -24.15 2.35 6.66
CA VAL A 634 -25.13 2.20 7.73
C VAL A 634 -25.08 0.77 8.26
N TYR A 635 -25.14 0.62 9.57
CA TYR A 635 -25.32 -0.69 10.21
C TYR A 635 -26.78 -1.09 10.15
N ASP A 636 -27.10 -2.20 9.45
CA ASP A 636 -28.47 -2.72 9.35
C ASP A 636 -28.82 -3.62 10.53
N GLN A 637 -27.83 -4.40 11.01
CA GLN A 637 -27.98 -5.28 12.16
C GLN A 637 -26.69 -5.25 12.97
N PHE A 638 -26.68 -4.58 14.09
CA PHE A 638 -25.50 -4.55 14.95
C PHE A 638 -25.86 -4.22 16.40
N HIS A 639 -25.43 -5.10 17.33
CA HIS A 639 -25.45 -4.86 18.76
C HIS A 639 -24.03 -5.00 19.27
N SER A 640 -23.53 -4.00 19.96
CA SER A 640 -22.16 -4.00 20.49
C SER A 640 -22.11 -3.36 21.87
N ILE A 641 -20.99 -3.60 22.57
CA ILE A 641 -20.73 -3.02 23.89
C ILE A 641 -20.75 -1.50 23.81
N ASN A 642 -21.45 -0.88 24.76
CA ASN A 642 -21.40 0.54 25.01
C ASN A 642 -20.33 0.84 26.06
N ALA A 643 -19.10 1.07 25.62
CA ALA A 643 -17.96 1.30 26.51
C ALA A 643 -18.17 2.50 27.45
N ALA A 644 -18.89 3.54 27.00
CA ALA A 644 -19.19 4.71 27.84
C ALA A 644 -20.09 4.35 29.03
N GLN A 645 -21.13 3.54 28.80
CA GLN A 645 -22.01 3.06 29.88
C GLN A 645 -21.28 2.09 30.82
N VAL A 646 -20.44 1.22 30.28
CA VAL A 646 -19.59 0.29 31.06
C VAL A 646 -18.68 1.09 32.01
N ASN A 647 -17.97 2.08 31.49
CA ASN A 647 -17.05 2.92 32.27
C ASN A 647 -17.80 3.76 33.32
N ALA A 648 -18.93 4.35 32.95
CA ALA A 648 -19.76 5.14 33.89
C ALA A 648 -20.33 4.29 35.02
N TYR A 649 -20.75 3.06 34.74
CA TYR A 649 -21.24 2.13 35.78
C TYR A 649 -20.10 1.70 36.71
N TYR A 650 -18.93 1.38 36.16
CA TYR A 650 -17.75 1.06 36.95
C TYR A 650 -17.34 2.21 37.87
N ALA A 651 -17.28 3.43 37.34
CA ALA A 651 -16.95 4.63 38.13
C ALA A 651 -17.89 4.85 39.34
N LYS A 652 -19.16 4.38 39.23
CA LYS A 652 -20.16 4.49 40.28
C LYS A 652 -20.15 3.32 41.28
N THR A 653 -19.86 2.10 40.81
CA THR A 653 -20.08 0.86 41.57
C THR A 653 -18.82 0.04 41.84
N GLY A 654 -17.73 0.31 41.16
CA GLY A 654 -16.53 -0.55 41.14
C GLY A 654 -16.71 -1.89 40.45
N ILE A 655 -17.82 -2.11 39.74
CA ILE A 655 -18.15 -3.37 39.08
C ILE A 655 -18.15 -3.19 37.56
N TRP A 656 -17.43 -4.07 36.85
CA TRP A 656 -17.48 -4.15 35.41
C TRP A 656 -18.71 -4.93 34.95
N GLN A 657 -19.65 -4.24 34.31
CA GLN A 657 -20.87 -4.85 33.77
C GLN A 657 -21.00 -4.51 32.29
N ALA A 658 -21.36 -5.51 31.48
CA ALA A 658 -21.61 -5.33 30.05
C ALA A 658 -22.94 -4.60 29.81
N PHE A 659 -22.89 -3.54 29.02
CA PHE A 659 -24.06 -2.84 28.48
C PHE A 659 -23.97 -2.85 26.96
N TYR A 660 -25.08 -3.17 26.30
CA TYR A 660 -25.15 -3.25 24.84
C TYR A 660 -25.99 -2.11 24.28
N SER A 661 -25.55 -1.52 23.20
CA SER A 661 -26.32 -0.59 22.38
C SER A 661 -26.72 -1.24 21.07
N ASN A 662 -27.93 -0.92 20.62
CA ASN A 662 -28.39 -1.25 19.28
C ASN A 662 -27.95 -0.15 18.32
N TYR A 663 -27.12 -0.52 17.34
CA TYR A 663 -26.59 0.39 16.33
C TYR A 663 -27.39 0.31 15.00
N HIS A 664 -28.58 -0.30 14.98
CA HIS A 664 -29.43 -0.34 13.79
C HIS A 664 -29.72 1.07 13.27
N GLY A 665 -29.49 1.30 11.97
CA GLY A 665 -29.67 2.59 11.31
C GLY A 665 -28.60 3.64 11.62
N VAL A 666 -27.62 3.33 12.46
CA VAL A 666 -26.51 4.22 12.81
C VAL A 666 -25.49 4.27 11.66
N ASP A 667 -25.01 5.45 11.36
CA ASP A 667 -23.94 5.71 10.40
C ASP A 667 -22.66 4.96 10.80
N SER A 668 -22.04 4.27 9.85
CA SER A 668 -20.83 3.46 10.10
C SER A 668 -19.57 4.28 10.30
N GLY A 669 -19.64 5.61 10.11
CA GLY A 669 -18.52 6.53 10.38
C GLY A 669 -17.60 6.78 9.17
N ILE A 670 -17.82 6.14 8.03
CA ILE A 670 -16.99 6.38 6.84
C ILE A 670 -17.09 7.83 6.37
N PRO A 671 -16.00 8.45 5.84
CA PRO A 671 -16.05 9.80 5.30
C PRO A 671 -17.08 9.89 4.18
N LYS A 672 -18.09 10.77 4.35
CA LYS A 672 -19.20 10.88 3.37
C LYS A 672 -18.79 11.51 2.07
N ILE A 673 -17.84 12.45 2.10
CA ILE A 673 -17.38 13.21 0.94
C ILE A 673 -15.86 13.20 0.92
N SER A 674 -15.30 12.86 -0.23
CA SER A 674 -13.89 13.05 -0.56
C SER A 674 -13.79 13.81 -1.89
N MET A 675 -12.92 14.82 -1.96
CA MET A 675 -12.71 15.61 -3.17
C MET A 675 -11.23 15.91 -3.33
N ASN A 676 -10.72 15.74 -4.55
CA ASN A 676 -9.36 16.11 -4.92
C ASN A 676 -9.42 16.79 -6.27
N GLY A 677 -8.69 17.88 -6.42
CA GLY A 677 -8.67 18.60 -7.70
C GLY A 677 -7.38 19.35 -7.91
N SER A 678 -7.09 19.69 -9.16
CA SER A 678 -5.93 20.51 -9.51
C SER A 678 -6.14 21.35 -10.73
N ALA A 679 -5.34 22.41 -10.81
CA ALA A 679 -5.16 23.24 -11.98
C ALA A 679 -3.67 23.37 -12.27
N VAL A 680 -3.23 22.87 -13.42
CA VAL A 680 -1.85 23.01 -13.92
C VAL A 680 -1.87 23.95 -15.11
N TYR A 681 -1.13 25.05 -15.01
CA TYR A 681 -0.98 26.03 -16.08
C TYR A 681 0.47 26.10 -16.56
N THR A 682 0.68 25.88 -17.86
CA THR A 682 1.99 25.95 -18.51
C THR A 682 2.25 27.37 -19.01
N ILE A 683 3.31 28.01 -18.51
CA ILE A 683 3.74 29.35 -18.89
C ILE A 683 4.99 29.24 -19.76
N HIS A 684 4.90 29.61 -21.02
CA HIS A 684 6.02 29.61 -21.96
C HIS A 684 6.86 30.88 -21.75
N VAL A 685 7.96 30.75 -20.99
CA VAL A 685 8.81 31.89 -20.60
C VAL A 685 9.92 32.17 -21.60
N LEU A 686 10.45 31.15 -22.28
CA LEU A 686 11.51 31.21 -23.28
C LEU A 686 11.24 30.15 -24.38
N PRO A 687 11.86 30.23 -25.56
CA PRO A 687 11.58 29.29 -26.66
C PRO A 687 11.77 27.80 -26.33
N HIS A 688 12.66 27.50 -25.36
CA HIS A 688 13.01 26.12 -24.96
C HIS A 688 12.71 25.81 -23.51
N TYR A 689 12.05 26.71 -22.77
CA TYR A 689 11.78 26.56 -21.33
C TYR A 689 10.35 27.01 -21.04
N HIS A 690 9.78 26.30 -20.06
CA HIS A 690 8.47 26.64 -19.53
C HIS A 690 8.44 26.56 -18.02
N VAL A 691 7.44 27.16 -17.41
CA VAL A 691 7.11 27.07 -16.01
C VAL A 691 5.76 26.40 -15.89
N LEU A 692 5.68 25.34 -15.09
CA LEU A 692 4.42 24.73 -14.68
C LEU A 692 4.01 25.33 -13.35
N PHE A 693 2.85 25.97 -13.32
CA PHE A 693 2.21 26.42 -12.08
C PHE A 693 1.08 25.46 -11.76
N ASP A 694 1.23 24.67 -10.69
CA ASP A 694 0.24 23.71 -10.21
C ASP A 694 -0.30 24.14 -8.86
N VAL A 695 -1.62 24.11 -8.74
CA VAL A 695 -2.34 24.26 -7.47
C VAL A 695 -3.26 23.06 -7.33
N ASP A 696 -3.11 22.31 -6.26
CA ASP A 696 -3.99 21.21 -5.95
C ASP A 696 -4.63 21.34 -4.56
N TYR A 697 -5.77 20.71 -4.40
CA TYR A 697 -6.45 20.63 -3.12
C TYR A 697 -6.97 19.22 -2.84
N SER A 698 -7.14 18.93 -1.56
CA SER A 698 -7.84 17.74 -1.08
C SER A 698 -8.80 18.10 0.05
N TYR A 699 -9.99 17.50 0.02
CA TYR A 699 -10.99 17.59 1.08
C TYR A 699 -11.40 16.19 1.51
N ARG A 700 -11.42 15.96 2.83
CA ARG A 700 -11.93 14.74 3.43
C ARG A 700 -13.01 15.09 4.45
N GLY A 701 -14.16 14.42 4.36
CA GLY A 701 -15.25 14.51 5.35
C GLY A 701 -14.84 13.93 6.71
N ALA A 702 -15.63 14.22 7.71
CA ALA A 702 -15.40 13.66 9.05
C ALA A 702 -15.54 12.13 9.04
N GLU A 703 -14.77 11.46 9.89
CA GLU A 703 -14.67 10.02 9.99
C GLU A 703 -14.80 9.54 11.43
N GLY A 704 -15.68 8.57 11.68
CA GLY A 704 -15.80 7.85 12.95
C GLY A 704 -15.00 6.56 12.92
N LEU A 705 -14.13 6.36 13.89
CA LEU A 705 -13.18 5.23 13.91
C LEU A 705 -13.71 3.97 14.63
N ILE A 706 -14.83 4.10 15.35
CA ILE A 706 -15.50 2.99 16.05
C ILE A 706 -17.03 3.13 15.95
N PRO A 707 -17.78 2.05 16.13
CA PRO A 707 -19.24 2.10 16.10
C PRO A 707 -19.81 3.13 17.08
N GLY A 708 -20.82 3.89 16.61
CA GLY A 708 -21.46 4.96 17.38
C GLY A 708 -20.77 6.31 17.25
N ASN A 709 -19.62 6.40 16.60
CA ASN A 709 -18.92 7.63 16.22
C ASN A 709 -18.82 8.66 17.37
N PRO A 710 -18.33 8.29 18.55
CA PRO A 710 -18.20 9.24 19.64
C PRO A 710 -17.20 10.35 19.25
N PRO A 711 -17.41 11.60 19.70
CA PRO A 711 -16.58 12.75 19.29
C PRO A 711 -15.07 12.55 19.46
N TYR A 712 -14.67 11.85 20.53
CA TYR A 712 -13.25 11.59 20.83
C TYR A 712 -12.60 10.55 19.89
N ARG A 713 -13.40 9.78 19.15
CA ARG A 713 -13.00 8.82 18.12
C ARG A 713 -13.45 9.25 16.72
N THR A 714 -13.79 10.53 16.56
CA THR A 714 -14.18 11.09 15.26
C THR A 714 -13.11 12.07 14.79
N VAL A 715 -12.47 11.78 13.68
CA VAL A 715 -11.56 12.69 12.98
C VAL A 715 -12.40 13.76 12.29
N PRO A 716 -12.20 15.07 12.59
CA PRO A 716 -12.94 16.15 11.94
C PRO A 716 -12.60 16.25 10.45
N ALA A 717 -13.54 16.78 9.66
CA ALA A 717 -13.29 17.11 8.27
C ALA A 717 -12.17 18.15 8.11
N TYR A 718 -11.38 18.00 7.04
CA TYR A 718 -10.30 18.94 6.73
C TYR A 718 -10.16 19.19 5.23
N PHE A 719 -9.57 20.35 4.92
CA PHE A 719 -9.22 20.80 3.58
C PHE A 719 -7.75 21.17 3.56
N LEU A 720 -7.01 20.67 2.59
CA LEU A 720 -5.61 20.97 2.35
C LEU A 720 -5.43 21.60 0.97
N LEU A 721 -4.53 22.56 0.89
CA LEU A 721 -4.15 23.23 -0.36
C LEU A 721 -2.64 23.12 -0.54
N ASN A 722 -2.19 22.78 -1.74
CA ASN A 722 -0.77 22.72 -2.11
C ASN A 722 -0.52 23.57 -3.34
N SER A 723 0.73 23.99 -3.53
CA SER A 723 1.15 24.71 -4.73
C SER A 723 2.57 24.36 -5.11
N PHE A 724 2.82 24.25 -6.43
CA PHE A 724 4.11 23.88 -7.00
C PHE A 724 4.43 24.83 -8.15
N LEU A 725 5.67 25.25 -8.24
CA LEU A 725 6.20 26.04 -9.35
C LEU A 725 7.43 25.33 -9.90
N THR A 726 7.30 24.71 -11.06
CA THR A 726 8.35 23.93 -11.71
C THR A 726 8.87 24.63 -12.93
N PHE A 727 10.17 24.90 -12.98
CA PHE A 727 10.88 25.40 -14.15
C PHE A 727 11.64 24.26 -14.81
N GLU A 728 11.42 24.04 -16.11
CA GLU A 728 12.06 22.97 -16.86
C GLU A 728 12.25 23.31 -18.34
N PRO A 729 13.26 22.71 -19.02
CA PRO A 729 13.40 22.79 -20.47
C PRO A 729 12.39 21.86 -21.16
N ASN A 730 12.06 22.17 -22.43
CA ASN A 730 11.21 21.30 -23.25
C ASN A 730 11.76 19.87 -23.41
N SER A 731 13.07 19.69 -23.24
CA SER A 731 13.72 18.35 -23.24
C SER A 731 13.46 17.53 -21.98
N ARG A 732 12.95 18.17 -20.91
CA ARG A 732 12.74 17.55 -19.58
C ARG A 732 13.97 16.84 -18.99
N LYS A 733 15.19 17.22 -19.44
CA LYS A 733 16.43 16.64 -18.91
C LYS A 733 16.68 17.02 -17.46
N TRP A 734 16.16 18.18 -17.04
CA TRP A 734 16.20 18.60 -15.65
C TRP A 734 14.96 19.40 -15.31
N SER A 735 14.65 19.47 -14.03
CA SER A 735 13.62 20.39 -13.53
C SER A 735 14.00 20.92 -12.15
N ALA A 736 13.58 22.15 -11.86
CA ALA A 736 13.69 22.77 -10.56
C ALA A 736 12.30 23.17 -10.09
N THR A 737 11.87 22.63 -8.95
CA THR A 737 10.54 22.88 -8.39
C THR A 737 10.68 23.54 -7.03
N VAL A 738 9.91 24.62 -6.79
CA VAL A 738 9.67 25.16 -5.45
C VAL A 738 8.22 24.86 -5.09
N TYR A 739 7.95 24.42 -3.89
CA TYR A 739 6.61 24.00 -3.50
C TYR A 739 6.27 24.31 -2.03
N ALA A 740 4.97 24.37 -1.78
CA ALA A 740 4.42 24.37 -0.43
C ALA A 740 3.27 23.37 -0.34
N THR A 741 3.37 22.41 0.59
CA THR A 741 2.26 21.52 0.96
C THR A 741 1.59 22.02 2.22
N ASN A 742 0.27 21.77 2.36
CA ASN A 742 -0.55 22.38 3.41
C ASN A 742 -0.32 23.90 3.48
N LEU A 743 -0.44 24.59 2.37
CA LEU A 743 -0.11 26.02 2.18
C LEU A 743 -0.77 26.92 3.23
N ALA A 744 -2.00 26.60 3.65
CA ALA A 744 -2.77 27.33 4.65
C ALA A 744 -2.36 27.00 6.08
N ASP A 745 -1.37 26.14 6.31
CA ASP A 745 -0.94 25.63 7.62
C ASP A 745 -2.12 25.09 8.46
N ARG A 746 -3.03 24.37 7.80
CA ARG A 746 -4.22 23.80 8.44
C ARG A 746 -3.80 22.76 9.47
N LYS A 747 -4.26 22.92 10.70
CA LYS A 747 -4.15 21.91 11.75
C LYS A 747 -5.26 20.87 11.58
N TYR A 748 -4.91 19.59 11.46
CA TYR A 748 -5.84 18.48 11.26
C TYR A 748 -5.29 17.19 11.87
N ASP A 749 -6.18 16.28 12.25
CA ASP A 749 -5.81 14.99 12.82
C ASP A 749 -5.79 13.91 11.72
N LEU A 750 -4.81 13.01 11.80
CA LEU A 750 -4.75 11.80 10.97
C LEU A 750 -5.60 10.69 11.58
N THR A 751 -5.51 10.53 12.91
CA THR A 751 -6.30 9.57 13.67
C THR A 751 -6.57 10.09 15.08
N ARG A 752 -7.57 9.51 15.73
CA ARG A 752 -7.92 9.74 17.13
C ARG A 752 -8.04 8.44 17.88
N SER A 753 -7.47 8.37 19.05
CA SER A 753 -7.44 7.18 19.89
C SER A 753 -7.87 7.48 21.32
N GLN A 754 -8.10 6.43 22.07
CA GLN A 754 -8.17 6.47 23.53
C GLN A 754 -7.25 5.36 24.03
N ALA A 755 -6.17 5.77 24.66
CA ALA A 755 -5.26 4.91 25.38
C ALA A 755 -5.60 4.99 26.86
N THR A 756 -6.02 3.88 27.46
CA THR A 756 -6.40 3.82 28.87
C THR A 756 -7.35 4.97 29.31
N ASN A 757 -6.84 6.00 29.99
CA ASN A 757 -7.61 7.14 30.51
C ASN A 757 -7.39 8.44 29.73
N VAL A 758 -6.69 8.40 28.59
CA VAL A 758 -6.33 9.57 27.82
C VAL A 758 -6.90 9.45 26.42
N GLN A 759 -7.48 10.53 25.92
CA GLN A 759 -7.86 10.65 24.51
C GLN A 759 -6.71 11.29 23.76
N THR A 760 -6.21 10.62 22.74
CA THR A 760 -5.06 11.04 21.97
C THR A 760 -5.38 11.20 20.49
N ALA A 761 -4.54 11.94 19.79
CA ALA A 761 -4.59 12.11 18.35
C ALA A 761 -3.19 12.17 17.76
N ILE A 762 -3.02 11.68 16.55
CA ILE A 762 -1.83 11.93 15.73
C ILE A 762 -2.16 13.13 14.83
N SER A 763 -1.38 14.20 14.95
CA SER A 763 -1.55 15.41 14.15
C SER A 763 -1.02 15.22 12.75
N GLY A 764 -1.75 15.70 11.75
CA GLY A 764 -1.27 15.75 10.37
C GLY A 764 -0.13 16.78 10.20
N PRO A 765 0.71 16.61 9.16
CA PRO A 765 1.86 17.48 8.92
C PRO A 765 1.49 18.97 8.83
N PRO A 766 2.30 19.87 9.42
CA PRO A 766 2.19 21.30 9.22
C PRO A 766 2.52 21.68 7.77
N ARG A 767 2.54 22.97 7.46
CA ARG A 767 3.03 23.45 6.17
C ARG A 767 4.51 23.08 5.97
N PHE A 768 4.79 22.37 4.87
CA PHE A 768 6.16 22.16 4.38
C PHE A 768 6.42 23.08 3.19
N ILE A 769 7.53 23.80 3.22
CA ILE A 769 8.06 24.55 2.09
C ILE A 769 9.35 23.87 1.67
N GLY A 770 9.48 23.57 0.39
CA GLY A 770 10.62 22.82 -0.13
C GLY A 770 11.01 23.18 -1.55
N GLY A 771 12.12 22.58 -1.95
CA GLY A 771 12.65 22.66 -3.30
C GLY A 771 13.15 21.31 -3.76
N ARG A 772 12.87 20.97 -5.04
CA ARG A 772 13.30 19.73 -5.66
C ARG A 772 14.08 20.01 -6.93
N LEU A 773 15.17 19.30 -7.10
CA LEU A 773 15.98 19.29 -8.31
C LEU A 773 15.99 17.88 -8.89
N ASN A 774 15.64 17.75 -10.17
CA ASN A 774 15.73 16.48 -10.90
C ASN A 774 16.72 16.65 -12.05
N TYR A 775 17.52 15.64 -12.31
CA TYR A 775 18.40 15.59 -13.48
C TYR A 775 18.42 14.19 -14.09
N ASN A 776 18.19 14.13 -15.41
CA ASN A 776 18.22 12.90 -16.20
C ASN A 776 19.35 12.99 -17.24
N PHE A 777 20.25 11.99 -17.22
CA PHE A 777 21.42 11.89 -18.08
C PHE A 777 21.09 11.27 -19.44
#